data_ff2b09a157bb9026aadde8587dd434e4
#
_entry.id   ff2b09a157bb9026aadde8587dd434e4
#
_cell.length_a   1.000
_cell.length_b   1.000
_cell.length_c   1.000
_cell.angle_alpha   90.00
_cell.angle_beta   90.00
_cell.angle_gamma   90.00
#
_symmetry.space_group_name_H-M   'P 1'
#
loop_
_entity.id
_entity.type
_entity.pdbx_description
1 polymer ?
#
loop_
_entity_poly.entity_id
_entity_poly.type
_entity_poly.pdbx_seq_one_letter_code
_entity_poly.pdbx_strand_id
1 'polypeptide(L)'
;TYSTKLAGRDLTIESGKIAGLANGSVVVRYGDTVVMVNVTASKEPRDGIDFFPLSVDYEEKLYAVGKIPGSFQKREGKPADKAILTSRAIDRPLRPLFPKDFRNDVCVVATVLSVEQDNSPEVCSMIGASCALSISDIPFGGPTAAVNVGYVDGEIIINPTAEQREKSRLTLTVAATKEKITMIEAGADEIPNDIMLEAIKKAHEEIKNICDFISNIKAEIGKPKFEYKSFAVDKEVYEEIEKNFKDRMYKDVQAIDKEVRDENIAKITEDILSYFVEKYGEEETENKKQDIADSIHDLEKKCVREMILEEHKRPDGRGLTDLRPLSCEVGVLPRVHGSAIFTRGQTQVLSVATLGMKSEEQMLDGIDEEESKRYMHQYNFPAYSVGEARPSRGPGRREIGHGALAEKALVPVIPSEEEFPYAIRVVSEVLSSNGSTSQASICGSTLALMDAGVPIKKPVAGISTGLVTDKENPDRYVMLTDIQGIEDFFGDMDFKVGGTKDGITAIQVDIKTDGLTYDIIKEAFERTKIARDYILDEIMLKQIDKPRKEISKYAPRILTTKISVDKIRDVIGPGGKMINKIIAETGVKIDIEENGDVCIYSVDGQNGEKALKMIKDIAREIEVGGIYDGKVTRIMNFGAFVDLGTGKEGLLHISKISSKRVEKVEDVLAIGDEVTVKVIEIDNQGRTVSVDGKQIELSLREYELLVY
;
A
#
# COMPACT_ATOMS: atom_id res chain seq x y z
N THR A 1 -20.59 -31.22 -5.83
CA THR A 1 -20.92 -29.79 -5.76
C THR A 1 -21.72 -29.52 -4.51
N TYR A 2 -21.31 -28.55 -3.73
CA TYR A 2 -21.90 -28.13 -2.46
C TYR A 2 -22.27 -26.67 -2.54
N SER A 3 -23.40 -26.26 -1.98
CA SER A 3 -23.90 -24.89 -2.04
C SER A 3 -24.35 -24.40 -0.67
N THR A 4 -24.09 -23.14 -0.40
CA THR A 4 -24.58 -22.42 0.79
C THR A 4 -24.79 -20.94 0.45
N LYS A 5 -25.20 -20.15 1.40
CA LYS A 5 -25.29 -18.69 1.30
C LYS A 5 -24.15 -18.03 2.09
N LEU A 6 -23.56 -16.98 1.53
CA LEU A 6 -22.60 -16.12 2.18
C LEU A 6 -23.08 -14.66 2.01
N ALA A 7 -23.36 -13.98 3.11
CA ALA A 7 -23.96 -12.64 3.08
C ALA A 7 -25.20 -12.55 2.14
N GLY A 8 -26.05 -13.59 2.16
CA GLY A 8 -27.28 -13.68 1.35
C GLY A 8 -27.09 -14.09 -0.12
N ARG A 9 -25.86 -14.16 -0.64
CA ARG A 9 -25.53 -14.57 -2.02
C ARG A 9 -25.10 -16.03 -2.08
N ASP A 10 -25.26 -16.65 -3.25
CA ASP A 10 -24.94 -18.07 -3.44
C ASP A 10 -23.42 -18.29 -3.48
N LEU A 11 -22.95 -19.18 -2.61
CA LEU A 11 -21.57 -19.68 -2.58
C LEU A 11 -21.59 -21.17 -2.91
N THR A 12 -20.82 -21.59 -3.92
CA THR A 12 -20.72 -22.98 -4.36
C THR A 12 -19.27 -23.44 -4.35
N ILE A 13 -19.04 -24.66 -3.85
CA ILE A 13 -17.74 -25.34 -3.88
C ILE A 13 -17.88 -26.64 -4.66
N GLU A 14 -17.05 -26.81 -5.69
CA GLU A 14 -16.93 -28.03 -6.49
C GLU A 14 -15.59 -28.70 -6.22
N SER A 15 -15.57 -30.03 -6.09
CA SER A 15 -14.35 -30.82 -5.96
C SER A 15 -14.41 -32.08 -6.79
N GLY A 16 -13.25 -32.65 -7.13
CA GLY A 16 -13.12 -33.93 -7.84
C GLY A 16 -13.23 -33.85 -9.37
N LYS A 17 -13.49 -32.69 -9.97
CA LYS A 17 -13.65 -32.53 -11.42
C LYS A 17 -12.33 -32.15 -12.13
N ILE A 18 -11.47 -31.37 -11.49
CA ILE A 18 -10.24 -30.82 -12.06
C ILE A 18 -9.05 -31.02 -11.12
N ALA A 19 -7.84 -30.88 -11.65
CA ALA A 19 -6.58 -30.96 -10.92
C ALA A 19 -6.42 -32.25 -10.07
N GLY A 20 -6.76 -33.41 -10.64
CA GLY A 20 -6.79 -34.72 -9.96
C GLY A 20 -5.43 -35.22 -9.41
N LEU A 21 -4.31 -34.56 -9.72
CA LEU A 21 -2.98 -34.88 -9.19
C LEU A 21 -2.63 -34.08 -7.92
N ALA A 22 -3.40 -33.06 -7.58
CA ALA A 22 -3.22 -32.30 -6.36
C ALA A 22 -3.73 -33.11 -5.14
N ASN A 23 -3.15 -32.88 -3.96
CA ASN A 23 -3.63 -33.52 -2.73
C ASN A 23 -5.07 -33.10 -2.41
N GLY A 24 -5.41 -31.82 -2.68
CA GLY A 24 -6.76 -31.29 -2.62
C GLY A 24 -6.97 -30.22 -3.71
N SER A 25 -8.17 -30.19 -4.26
CA SER A 25 -8.57 -29.21 -5.30
C SER A 25 -10.03 -28.84 -5.14
N VAL A 26 -10.32 -27.54 -5.20
CA VAL A 26 -11.68 -27.00 -5.20
C VAL A 26 -11.80 -25.86 -6.20
N VAL A 27 -13.02 -25.70 -6.74
CA VAL A 27 -13.44 -24.50 -7.46
C VAL A 27 -14.50 -23.80 -6.61
N VAL A 28 -14.25 -22.60 -6.22
CA VAL A 28 -15.17 -21.76 -5.46
C VAL A 28 -15.86 -20.80 -6.42
N ARG A 29 -17.19 -20.73 -6.36
CA ARG A 29 -18.02 -19.78 -7.10
C ARG A 29 -18.80 -18.92 -6.12
N TYR A 30 -18.71 -17.63 -6.29
CA TYR A 30 -19.48 -16.65 -5.52
C TYR A 30 -20.05 -15.63 -6.51
N GLY A 31 -21.32 -15.79 -6.87
CA GLY A 31 -21.84 -15.16 -8.07
C GLY A 31 -21.07 -15.61 -9.33
N ASP A 32 -20.66 -14.68 -10.16
CA ASP A 32 -19.83 -14.94 -11.35
C ASP A 32 -18.32 -14.89 -11.06
N THR A 33 -17.93 -14.63 -9.82
CA THR A 33 -16.54 -14.79 -9.39
C THR A 33 -16.19 -16.27 -9.21
N VAL A 34 -15.13 -16.73 -9.86
CA VAL A 34 -14.67 -18.12 -9.85
C VAL A 34 -13.19 -18.18 -9.54
N VAL A 35 -12.85 -18.91 -8.48
CA VAL A 35 -11.46 -19.15 -8.07
C VAL A 35 -11.21 -20.66 -7.95
N MET A 36 -10.14 -21.12 -8.57
CA MET A 36 -9.63 -22.48 -8.41
C MET A 36 -8.52 -22.49 -7.36
N VAL A 37 -8.63 -23.35 -6.36
CA VAL A 37 -7.59 -23.51 -5.34
C VAL A 37 -7.09 -24.93 -5.30
N ASN A 38 -5.78 -25.09 -5.46
CA ASN A 38 -5.08 -26.37 -5.42
C ASN A 38 -4.07 -26.39 -4.28
N VAL A 39 -4.02 -27.52 -3.58
CA VAL A 39 -3.04 -27.73 -2.49
C VAL A 39 -2.24 -28.99 -2.75
N THR A 40 -0.92 -28.89 -2.55
CA THR A 40 0.02 -30.00 -2.70
C THR A 40 1.00 -30.02 -1.54
N ALA A 41 1.48 -31.20 -1.18
CA ALA A 41 2.54 -31.37 -0.20
C ALA A 41 3.61 -32.33 -0.70
N SER A 42 4.86 -32.11 -0.29
CA SER A 42 5.93 -33.06 -0.49
C SER A 42 5.70 -34.34 0.33
N LYS A 43 6.18 -35.48 -0.16
CA LYS A 43 6.08 -36.76 0.60
C LYS A 43 6.99 -36.75 1.82
N GLU A 44 8.13 -36.09 1.73
CA GLU A 44 9.16 -36.02 2.75
C GLU A 44 9.62 -34.56 2.91
N PRO A 45 10.06 -34.14 4.12
CA PRO A 45 10.69 -32.85 4.31
C PRO A 45 12.05 -32.79 3.62
N ARG A 46 12.51 -31.59 3.28
CA ARG A 46 13.85 -31.35 2.75
C ARG A 46 14.91 -31.56 3.83
N ASP A 47 16.10 -32.04 3.44
CA ASP A 47 17.22 -32.18 4.36
C ASP A 47 17.63 -30.80 4.94
N GLY A 48 17.87 -30.79 6.25
CA GLY A 48 18.33 -29.59 6.96
C GLY A 48 17.30 -28.47 7.12
N ILE A 49 16.00 -28.78 6.93
CA ILE A 49 14.92 -27.78 7.13
C ILE A 49 14.62 -27.59 8.61
N ASP A 50 14.63 -26.35 9.07
CA ASP A 50 14.39 -25.93 10.46
C ASP A 50 13.06 -25.18 10.66
N PHE A 51 12.30 -24.94 9.58
CA PHE A 51 11.01 -24.23 9.60
C PHE A 51 9.95 -24.96 8.79
N PHE A 52 8.68 -24.60 8.96
CA PHE A 52 7.58 -25.11 8.15
C PHE A 52 7.50 -24.33 6.81
N PRO A 53 7.79 -24.97 5.68
CA PRO A 53 7.83 -24.30 4.36
C PRO A 53 6.44 -24.27 3.69
N LEU A 54 5.54 -23.40 4.16
CA LEU A 54 4.28 -23.10 3.51
C LEU A 54 4.49 -22.01 2.46
N SER A 55 4.16 -22.32 1.20
CA SER A 55 4.10 -21.36 0.10
C SER A 55 2.64 -21.13 -0.31
N VAL A 56 2.24 -19.88 -0.37
CA VAL A 56 0.92 -19.48 -0.84
C VAL A 56 1.09 -18.51 -2.01
N ASP A 57 0.48 -18.85 -3.14
CA ASP A 57 0.47 -18.03 -4.34
C ASP A 57 -0.97 -17.72 -4.74
N TYR A 58 -1.23 -16.44 -4.93
CA TYR A 58 -2.49 -15.92 -5.46
C TYR A 58 -2.21 -15.37 -6.86
N GLU A 59 -2.83 -15.95 -7.86
CA GLU A 59 -2.59 -15.64 -9.26
C GLU A 59 -3.78 -14.89 -9.85
N GLU A 60 -3.59 -13.64 -10.17
CA GLU A 60 -4.51 -12.82 -10.93
C GLU A 60 -4.31 -13.07 -12.41
N LYS A 61 -5.35 -13.54 -13.09
CA LYS A 61 -5.34 -13.71 -14.54
C LYS A 61 -6.19 -12.61 -15.16
N LEU A 62 -5.60 -11.79 -16.03
CA LEU A 62 -6.28 -10.65 -16.64
C LEU A 62 -7.47 -11.07 -17.53
N TYR A 63 -7.45 -12.29 -18.07
CA TYR A 63 -8.62 -12.83 -18.76
C TYR A 63 -9.85 -12.96 -17.87
N ALA A 64 -9.69 -13.02 -16.52
CA ALA A 64 -10.81 -13.09 -15.59
C ALA A 64 -11.71 -11.85 -15.63
N VAL A 65 -11.19 -10.73 -16.11
CA VAL A 65 -11.91 -9.47 -16.38
C VAL A 65 -11.89 -9.09 -17.86
N GLY A 66 -11.61 -10.04 -18.76
CA GLY A 66 -11.62 -9.83 -20.22
C GLY A 66 -10.49 -8.94 -20.73
N LYS A 67 -9.40 -8.74 -19.97
CA LYS A 67 -8.25 -7.92 -20.36
C LYS A 67 -7.09 -8.78 -20.91
N ILE A 68 -6.34 -8.21 -21.87
CA ILE A 68 -5.03 -8.74 -22.32
C ILE A 68 -3.95 -7.97 -21.58
N PRO A 69 -2.91 -8.65 -21.01
CA PRO A 69 -1.83 -7.97 -20.31
C PRO A 69 -1.18 -6.85 -21.13
N GLY A 70 -0.98 -5.68 -20.52
CA GLY A 70 -0.38 -4.50 -21.15
C GLY A 70 1.08 -4.66 -21.53
N SER A 71 1.81 -5.63 -20.92
CA SER A 71 3.23 -5.88 -21.18
C SER A 71 3.53 -6.23 -22.65
N PHE A 72 4.76 -6.01 -23.07
CA PHE A 72 5.19 -6.33 -24.44
C PHE A 72 4.94 -7.80 -24.81
N GLN A 73 5.15 -8.73 -23.86
CA GLN A 73 4.93 -10.16 -24.08
C GLN A 73 3.46 -10.57 -24.04
N LYS A 74 2.55 -9.67 -23.70
CA LYS A 74 1.10 -9.96 -23.52
C LYS A 74 0.84 -11.16 -22.62
N ARG A 75 1.63 -11.25 -21.55
CA ARG A 75 1.57 -12.31 -20.54
C ARG A 75 1.73 -11.69 -19.16
N GLU A 76 1.05 -12.25 -18.17
CA GLU A 76 1.25 -11.89 -16.76
C GLU A 76 2.71 -12.14 -16.38
N GLY A 77 3.29 -11.14 -15.70
CA GLY A 77 4.68 -11.16 -15.24
C GLY A 77 4.79 -11.58 -13.78
N LYS A 78 5.58 -10.82 -13.01
CA LYS A 78 5.66 -10.99 -11.56
C LYS A 78 4.31 -10.61 -10.92
N PRO A 79 3.91 -11.27 -9.80
CA PRO A 79 2.73 -10.88 -9.06
C PRO A 79 2.74 -9.38 -8.70
N ALA A 80 1.62 -8.71 -8.88
CA ALA A 80 1.42 -7.33 -8.39
C ALA A 80 1.46 -7.30 -6.85
N ASP A 81 1.73 -6.13 -6.28
CA ASP A 81 1.75 -5.96 -4.82
C ASP A 81 0.45 -6.44 -4.18
N LYS A 82 -0.71 -6.18 -4.78
CA LYS A 82 -2.00 -6.68 -4.31
C LYS A 82 -2.05 -8.21 -4.26
N ALA A 83 -1.58 -8.90 -5.29
CA ALA A 83 -1.52 -10.37 -5.32
C ALA A 83 -0.62 -10.92 -4.21
N ILE A 84 0.51 -10.25 -3.93
CA ILE A 84 1.41 -10.60 -2.83
C ILE A 84 0.72 -10.38 -1.47
N LEU A 85 -0.01 -9.29 -1.30
CA LEU A 85 -0.76 -8.99 -0.07
C LEU A 85 -1.88 -10.01 0.15
N THR A 86 -2.60 -10.40 -0.89
CA THR A 86 -3.64 -11.43 -0.84
C THR A 86 -3.03 -12.80 -0.49
N SER A 87 -1.89 -13.18 -1.09
CA SER A 87 -1.16 -14.39 -0.71
C SER A 87 -0.82 -14.41 0.78
N ARG A 88 -0.39 -13.28 1.35
CA ARG A 88 -0.12 -13.15 2.78
C ARG A 88 -1.38 -13.22 3.64
N ALA A 89 -2.50 -12.65 3.16
CA ALA A 89 -3.80 -12.74 3.83
C ALA A 89 -4.33 -14.18 3.87
N ILE A 90 -4.05 -14.99 2.85
CA ILE A 90 -4.39 -16.41 2.82
C ILE A 90 -3.46 -17.22 3.75
N ASP A 91 -2.14 -16.96 3.74
CA ASP A 91 -1.14 -17.67 4.55
C ASP A 91 -1.40 -17.53 6.07
N ARG A 92 -1.62 -16.28 6.53
CA ARG A 92 -1.71 -15.97 7.97
C ARG A 92 -2.72 -16.80 8.76
N PRO A 93 -3.99 -16.96 8.34
CA PRO A 93 -4.97 -17.76 9.09
C PRO A 93 -4.75 -19.26 8.94
N LEU A 94 -4.02 -19.73 7.93
CA LEU A 94 -3.78 -21.15 7.67
C LEU A 94 -2.57 -21.67 8.45
N ARG A 95 -1.47 -20.92 8.45
CA ARG A 95 -0.18 -21.35 9.01
C ARG A 95 -0.24 -21.83 10.46
N PRO A 96 -0.93 -21.17 11.40
CA PRO A 96 -1.02 -21.62 12.80
C PRO A 96 -1.81 -22.93 12.98
N LEU A 97 -2.60 -23.34 11.98
CA LEU A 97 -3.44 -24.53 12.03
C LEU A 97 -2.75 -25.80 11.55
N PHE A 98 -1.50 -25.71 11.10
CA PHE A 98 -0.65 -26.88 10.86
C PHE A 98 0.04 -27.35 12.14
N PRO A 99 0.37 -28.66 12.25
CA PRO A 99 1.14 -29.14 13.38
C PRO A 99 2.48 -28.42 13.49
N LYS A 100 2.90 -28.07 14.70
CA LYS A 100 4.11 -27.27 14.93
C LYS A 100 5.41 -28.01 14.58
N ASP A 101 5.37 -29.32 14.60
CA ASP A 101 6.47 -30.24 14.27
C ASP A 101 6.46 -30.73 12.83
N PHE A 102 5.57 -30.19 11.98
CA PHE A 102 5.45 -30.53 10.58
C PHE A 102 6.42 -29.71 9.72
N ARG A 103 7.18 -30.35 8.83
CA ARG A 103 8.23 -29.71 8.00
C ARG A 103 8.16 -30.07 6.52
N ASN A 104 7.17 -30.83 6.05
CA ASN A 104 6.99 -31.07 4.63
C ASN A 104 6.65 -29.77 3.89
N ASP A 105 7.12 -29.63 2.66
CA ASP A 105 6.70 -28.50 1.80
C ASP A 105 5.20 -28.57 1.56
N VAL A 106 4.50 -27.46 1.74
CA VAL A 106 3.09 -27.30 1.38
C VAL A 106 2.96 -26.10 0.45
N CYS A 107 2.29 -26.30 -0.68
CA CYS A 107 2.01 -25.24 -1.63
C CYS A 107 0.50 -25.09 -1.79
N VAL A 108 0.01 -23.87 -1.66
CA VAL A 108 -1.38 -23.46 -1.91
C VAL A 108 -1.37 -22.48 -3.08
N VAL A 109 -2.06 -22.83 -4.16
CA VAL A 109 -2.18 -21.96 -5.34
C VAL A 109 -3.65 -21.63 -5.56
N ALA A 110 -4.00 -20.37 -5.44
CA ALA A 110 -5.31 -19.82 -5.75
C ALA A 110 -5.24 -19.05 -7.08
N THR A 111 -5.94 -19.56 -8.10
CA THR A 111 -5.98 -18.96 -9.44
C THR A 111 -7.35 -18.35 -9.70
N VAL A 112 -7.39 -17.06 -9.95
CA VAL A 112 -8.61 -16.31 -10.27
C VAL A 112 -8.97 -16.53 -11.72
N LEU A 113 -10.14 -17.13 -11.98
CA LEU A 113 -10.57 -17.52 -13.31
C LEU A 113 -11.65 -16.62 -13.91
N SER A 114 -12.46 -15.99 -13.06
CA SER A 114 -13.52 -15.04 -13.43
C SER A 114 -13.77 -14.09 -12.27
N VAL A 115 -14.07 -12.82 -12.53
CA VAL A 115 -14.35 -11.80 -11.50
C VAL A 115 -15.62 -11.05 -11.84
N GLU A 116 -16.53 -11.03 -10.88
CA GLU A 116 -17.63 -10.10 -10.74
C GLU A 116 -17.27 -9.14 -9.60
N GLN A 117 -17.25 -7.83 -9.84
CA GLN A 117 -16.71 -6.86 -8.89
C GLN A 117 -17.45 -6.82 -7.55
N ASP A 118 -18.71 -7.24 -7.50
CA ASP A 118 -19.47 -7.33 -6.25
C ASP A 118 -19.02 -8.48 -5.33
N ASN A 119 -18.28 -9.45 -5.86
CA ASN A 119 -17.89 -10.67 -5.16
C ASN A 119 -16.37 -10.85 -5.14
N SER A 120 -15.77 -10.62 -3.96
CA SER A 120 -14.31 -10.64 -3.79
C SER A 120 -13.68 -12.00 -4.10
N PRO A 121 -12.73 -12.08 -5.05
CA PRO A 121 -11.96 -13.28 -5.31
C PRO A 121 -11.01 -13.63 -4.16
N GLU A 122 -10.59 -12.66 -3.34
CA GLU A 122 -9.75 -12.88 -2.16
C GLU A 122 -10.49 -13.72 -1.11
N VAL A 123 -11.77 -13.38 -0.82
CA VAL A 123 -12.62 -14.17 0.09
C VAL A 123 -12.80 -15.58 -0.43
N CYS A 124 -13.09 -15.73 -1.74
CA CYS A 124 -13.20 -17.05 -2.38
C CYS A 124 -11.90 -17.87 -2.24
N SER A 125 -10.74 -17.22 -2.39
CA SER A 125 -9.43 -17.85 -2.26
C SER A 125 -9.16 -18.33 -0.84
N MET A 126 -9.51 -17.54 0.18
CA MET A 126 -9.33 -17.90 1.59
C MET A 126 -10.23 -19.09 1.98
N ILE A 127 -11.49 -19.05 1.59
CA ILE A 127 -12.45 -20.15 1.82
C ILE A 127 -12.00 -21.40 1.05
N GLY A 128 -11.62 -21.25 -0.21
CA GLY A 128 -11.14 -22.35 -1.07
C GLY A 128 -9.86 -22.99 -0.53
N ALA A 129 -8.89 -22.23 -0.06
CA ALA A 129 -7.66 -22.74 0.51
C ALA A 129 -7.92 -23.58 1.77
N SER A 130 -8.76 -23.08 2.67
CA SER A 130 -9.19 -23.80 3.86
C SER A 130 -9.95 -25.09 3.50
N CYS A 131 -10.87 -25.04 2.56
CA CYS A 131 -11.63 -26.21 2.11
C CYS A 131 -10.71 -27.24 1.45
N ALA A 132 -9.84 -26.84 0.52
CA ALA A 132 -8.92 -27.74 -0.18
C ALA A 132 -7.96 -28.45 0.79
N LEU A 133 -7.41 -27.75 1.78
CA LEU A 133 -6.59 -28.32 2.85
C LEU A 133 -7.41 -29.27 3.74
N SER A 134 -8.63 -28.90 4.09
CA SER A 134 -9.49 -29.69 4.97
C SER A 134 -9.87 -31.05 4.35
N ILE A 135 -10.18 -31.09 3.03
CA ILE A 135 -10.53 -32.33 2.32
C ILE A 135 -9.32 -33.13 1.84
N SER A 136 -8.10 -32.53 1.82
CA SER A 136 -6.88 -33.19 1.39
C SER A 136 -6.38 -34.20 2.46
N ASP A 137 -5.38 -34.98 2.10
CA ASP A 137 -4.63 -35.84 3.03
C ASP A 137 -3.53 -35.10 3.80
N ILE A 138 -3.32 -33.79 3.56
CA ILE A 138 -2.33 -32.97 4.25
C ILE A 138 -2.76 -32.73 5.70
N PRO A 139 -1.87 -32.90 6.72
CA PRO A 139 -2.17 -32.58 8.12
C PRO A 139 -2.54 -31.11 8.29
N PHE A 140 -3.79 -30.85 8.68
CA PHE A 140 -4.34 -29.50 8.84
C PHE A 140 -5.47 -29.47 9.88
N GLY A 141 -5.37 -28.56 10.85
CA GLY A 141 -6.27 -28.43 12.00
C GLY A 141 -7.48 -27.50 11.77
N GLY A 142 -7.72 -27.06 10.53
CA GLY A 142 -8.88 -26.24 10.19
C GLY A 142 -10.21 -27.02 10.15
N PRO A 143 -11.32 -26.37 9.76
CA PRO A 143 -11.33 -25.22 8.82
C PRO A 143 -11.21 -23.85 9.44
N THR A 144 -10.87 -22.90 8.61
CA THR A 144 -11.03 -21.47 8.80
C THR A 144 -11.77 -20.86 7.61
N ALA A 145 -12.40 -19.71 7.78
CA ALA A 145 -13.00 -18.96 6.69
C ALA A 145 -12.78 -17.47 6.87
N ALA A 146 -13.10 -16.70 5.87
CA ALA A 146 -12.92 -15.26 5.90
C ALA A 146 -14.07 -14.52 5.22
N VAL A 147 -14.30 -13.28 5.64
CA VAL A 147 -15.21 -12.33 5.02
C VAL A 147 -14.60 -10.94 5.00
N ASN A 148 -15.06 -10.13 4.04
CA ASN A 148 -14.82 -8.69 4.05
C ASN A 148 -15.96 -7.97 4.78
N VAL A 149 -15.65 -6.84 5.41
CA VAL A 149 -16.62 -6.02 6.12
C VAL A 149 -16.46 -4.57 5.72
N GLY A 150 -17.56 -3.92 5.43
CA GLY A 150 -17.67 -2.48 5.20
C GLY A 150 -18.47 -1.80 6.29
N TYR A 151 -18.34 -0.47 6.36
CA TYR A 151 -19.14 0.40 7.24
C TYR A 151 -19.68 1.57 6.41
N VAL A 152 -20.98 1.53 6.10
CA VAL A 152 -21.65 2.45 5.20
C VAL A 152 -22.89 3.03 5.92
N ASP A 153 -22.98 4.34 5.98
CA ASP A 153 -24.13 5.08 6.57
C ASP A 153 -24.53 4.60 7.98
N GLY A 154 -23.53 4.21 8.79
CA GLY A 154 -23.73 3.73 10.16
C GLY A 154 -24.04 2.24 10.27
N GLU A 155 -24.03 1.50 9.17
CA GLU A 155 -24.31 0.07 9.15
C GLU A 155 -23.07 -0.76 8.80
N ILE A 156 -22.90 -1.86 9.53
CA ILE A 156 -21.85 -2.87 9.26
C ILE A 156 -22.39 -3.83 8.21
N ILE A 157 -21.70 -3.96 7.08
CA ILE A 157 -22.09 -4.78 5.93
C ILE A 157 -21.05 -5.87 5.70
N ILE A 158 -21.49 -7.15 5.62
CA ILE A 158 -20.62 -8.27 5.28
C ILE A 158 -20.54 -8.41 3.76
N ASN A 159 -19.32 -8.55 3.25
CA ASN A 159 -18.99 -8.62 1.82
C ASN A 159 -19.69 -7.52 1.00
N PRO A 160 -19.34 -6.25 1.23
CA PRO A 160 -19.97 -5.13 0.54
C PRO A 160 -19.79 -5.22 -0.97
N THR A 161 -20.82 -4.83 -1.74
CA THR A 161 -20.76 -4.71 -3.20
C THR A 161 -19.78 -3.62 -3.63
N ALA A 162 -19.45 -3.52 -4.92
CA ALA A 162 -18.57 -2.48 -5.46
C ALA A 162 -19.07 -1.07 -5.07
N GLU A 163 -20.34 -0.76 -5.30
CA GLU A 163 -20.95 0.52 -4.91
C GLU A 163 -20.89 0.80 -3.39
N GLN A 164 -21.10 -0.24 -2.58
CA GLN A 164 -21.01 -0.10 -1.11
C GLN A 164 -19.56 0.12 -0.65
N ARG A 165 -18.56 -0.50 -1.32
CA ARG A 165 -17.14 -0.28 -1.01
C ARG A 165 -16.70 1.16 -1.26
N GLU A 166 -17.16 1.79 -2.35
CA GLU A 166 -16.85 3.20 -2.63
C GLU A 166 -17.32 4.15 -1.53
N LYS A 167 -18.45 3.84 -0.90
CA LYS A 167 -19.06 4.66 0.19
C LYS A 167 -18.56 4.25 1.57
N SER A 168 -17.85 3.13 1.66
CA SER A 168 -17.47 2.54 2.94
C SER A 168 -16.30 3.26 3.59
N ARG A 169 -16.46 3.59 4.87
CA ARG A 169 -15.38 4.09 5.73
C ARG A 169 -14.49 2.98 6.31
N LEU A 170 -14.76 1.73 5.98
CA LEU A 170 -14.06 0.57 6.50
C LEU A 170 -13.83 -0.45 5.39
N THR A 171 -12.59 -0.88 5.25
CA THR A 171 -12.22 -2.07 4.48
C THR A 171 -11.56 -3.04 5.47
N LEU A 172 -12.35 -3.98 5.99
CA LEU A 172 -11.88 -4.93 7.00
C LEU A 172 -11.99 -6.34 6.44
N THR A 173 -10.93 -7.11 6.56
CA THR A 173 -10.92 -8.56 6.31
C THR A 173 -10.70 -9.29 7.63
N VAL A 174 -11.62 -10.18 7.96
CA VAL A 174 -11.53 -11.04 9.14
C VAL A 174 -11.46 -12.50 8.69
N ALA A 175 -10.50 -13.24 9.24
CA ALA A 175 -10.51 -14.71 9.16
C ALA A 175 -10.61 -15.30 10.56
N ALA A 176 -11.31 -16.42 10.67
CA ALA A 176 -11.54 -17.08 11.94
C ALA A 176 -11.76 -18.59 11.75
N THR A 177 -11.52 -19.34 12.82
CA THR A 177 -12.12 -20.65 13.02
C THR A 177 -13.53 -20.47 13.57
N LYS A 178 -14.21 -21.58 13.89
CA LYS A 178 -15.51 -21.50 14.55
C LYS A 178 -15.44 -20.82 15.94
N GLU A 179 -14.33 -20.98 16.63
CA GLU A 179 -14.15 -20.55 18.03
C GLU A 179 -13.42 -19.21 18.17
N LYS A 180 -12.42 -18.94 17.33
CA LYS A 180 -11.46 -17.86 17.54
C LYS A 180 -11.12 -17.11 16.26
N ILE A 181 -10.79 -15.82 16.42
CA ILE A 181 -10.30 -14.95 15.33
C ILE A 181 -8.85 -15.30 15.02
N THR A 182 -8.54 -15.58 13.75
CA THR A 182 -7.20 -16.01 13.30
C THR A 182 -6.47 -14.96 12.46
N MET A 183 -7.16 -13.94 11.96
CA MET A 183 -6.55 -12.83 11.23
C MET A 183 -7.49 -11.63 11.21
N ILE A 184 -6.92 -10.44 11.37
CA ILE A 184 -7.59 -9.14 11.17
C ILE A 184 -6.68 -8.26 10.33
N GLU A 185 -7.21 -7.72 9.26
CA GLU A 185 -6.55 -6.68 8.47
C GLU A 185 -7.56 -5.60 8.07
N ALA A 186 -7.25 -4.33 8.35
CA ALA A 186 -8.15 -3.23 8.04
C ALA A 186 -7.43 -2.00 7.50
N GLY A 187 -8.11 -1.31 6.60
CA GLY A 187 -7.97 0.11 6.32
C GLY A 187 -9.27 0.81 6.73
N ALA A 188 -9.20 1.95 7.41
CA ALA A 188 -10.38 2.57 7.97
C ALA A 188 -10.26 4.11 8.01
N ASP A 189 -11.38 4.79 7.81
CA ASP A 189 -11.46 6.23 7.97
C ASP A 189 -11.92 6.56 9.40
N GLU A 190 -10.93 6.58 10.32
CA GLU A 190 -11.09 6.93 11.73
C GLU A 190 -12.26 6.19 12.43
N ILE A 191 -12.29 4.86 12.28
CA ILE A 191 -13.32 4.02 12.91
C ILE A 191 -13.04 3.87 14.41
N PRO A 192 -14.03 4.15 15.29
CA PRO A 192 -13.91 3.92 16.73
C PRO A 192 -13.71 2.45 17.11
N ASN A 193 -13.04 2.21 18.24
CA ASN A 193 -12.70 0.86 18.72
C ASN A 193 -13.93 -0.05 18.91
N ASP A 194 -15.02 0.48 19.42
CA ASP A 194 -16.27 -0.25 19.66
C ASP A 194 -16.93 -0.70 18.36
N ILE A 195 -17.02 0.17 17.36
CA ILE A 195 -17.54 -0.16 16.02
C ILE A 195 -16.64 -1.21 15.35
N MET A 196 -15.31 -1.06 15.47
CA MET A 196 -14.38 -2.04 14.92
C MET A 196 -14.58 -3.42 15.55
N LEU A 197 -14.74 -3.50 16.87
CA LEU A 197 -15.00 -4.75 17.58
C LEU A 197 -16.34 -5.38 17.17
N GLU A 198 -17.39 -4.58 17.03
CA GLU A 198 -18.71 -5.05 16.54
C GLU A 198 -18.61 -5.58 15.10
N ALA A 199 -17.86 -4.92 14.22
CA ALA A 199 -17.59 -5.38 12.86
C ALA A 199 -16.91 -6.76 12.85
N ILE A 200 -15.91 -6.96 13.72
CA ILE A 200 -15.22 -8.25 13.87
C ILE A 200 -16.17 -9.34 14.38
N LYS A 201 -17.00 -9.05 15.38
CA LYS A 201 -18.00 -9.99 15.90
C LYS A 201 -19.01 -10.40 14.83
N LYS A 202 -19.56 -9.42 14.09
CA LYS A 202 -20.50 -9.69 13.00
C LYS A 202 -19.89 -10.52 11.89
N ALA A 203 -18.62 -10.27 11.55
CA ALA A 203 -17.86 -11.09 10.62
C ALA A 203 -17.73 -12.54 11.11
N HIS A 204 -17.41 -12.72 12.40
CA HIS A 204 -17.22 -14.05 12.98
C HIS A 204 -18.51 -14.89 12.94
N GLU A 205 -19.68 -14.30 13.19
CA GLU A 205 -20.96 -15.00 13.09
C GLU A 205 -21.18 -15.58 11.67
N GLU A 206 -20.85 -14.83 10.62
CA GLU A 206 -20.95 -15.34 9.25
C GLU A 206 -19.89 -16.41 8.95
N ILE A 207 -18.67 -16.22 9.48
CA ILE A 207 -17.56 -17.17 9.32
C ILE A 207 -17.88 -18.52 9.95
N LYS A 208 -18.53 -18.57 11.11
CA LYS A 208 -18.95 -19.81 11.78
C LYS A 208 -19.80 -20.69 10.85
N ASN A 209 -20.75 -20.08 10.13
CA ASN A 209 -21.60 -20.79 9.17
C ASN A 209 -20.78 -21.41 8.03
N ILE A 210 -19.77 -20.69 7.53
CA ILE A 210 -18.91 -21.20 6.46
C ILE A 210 -17.96 -22.29 6.98
N CYS A 211 -17.46 -22.17 8.21
CA CYS A 211 -16.67 -23.23 8.84
C CYS A 211 -17.48 -24.52 9.01
N ASP A 212 -18.75 -24.43 9.43
CA ASP A 212 -19.65 -25.59 9.50
C ASP A 212 -19.90 -26.19 8.09
N PHE A 213 -20.09 -25.35 7.08
CA PHE A 213 -20.24 -25.79 5.70
C PHE A 213 -19.01 -26.57 5.20
N ILE A 214 -17.80 -26.04 5.42
CA ILE A 214 -16.53 -26.72 5.07
C ILE A 214 -16.38 -28.02 5.86
N SER A 215 -16.74 -28.04 7.13
CA SER A 215 -16.68 -29.23 7.98
C SER A 215 -17.59 -30.35 7.47
N ASN A 216 -18.78 -30.01 6.97
CA ASN A 216 -19.69 -30.96 6.35
C ASN A 216 -19.11 -31.55 5.03
N ILE A 217 -18.48 -30.70 4.20
CA ILE A 217 -17.78 -31.18 2.98
C ILE A 217 -16.63 -32.12 3.37
N LYS A 218 -15.83 -31.74 4.37
CA LYS A 218 -14.73 -32.57 4.89
C LYS A 218 -15.23 -33.93 5.40
N ALA A 219 -16.37 -33.97 6.09
CA ALA A 219 -16.95 -35.21 6.61
C ALA A 219 -17.38 -36.16 5.50
N GLU A 220 -17.82 -35.62 4.35
CA GLU A 220 -18.32 -36.43 3.19
C GLU A 220 -17.18 -36.91 2.28
N ILE A 221 -16.25 -36.03 1.91
CA ILE A 221 -15.21 -36.31 0.90
C ILE A 221 -13.76 -36.15 1.40
N GLY A 222 -13.57 -35.86 2.67
CA GLY A 222 -12.23 -35.70 3.24
C GLY A 222 -11.39 -36.96 3.22
N LYS A 223 -10.12 -36.81 2.88
CA LYS A 223 -9.16 -37.92 2.90
C LYS A 223 -8.54 -38.08 4.30
N PRO A 224 -8.16 -39.31 4.72
CA PRO A 224 -7.34 -39.53 5.89
C PRO A 224 -6.02 -38.74 5.78
N LYS A 225 -5.58 -38.14 6.87
CA LYS A 225 -4.33 -37.38 6.89
C LYS A 225 -3.14 -38.33 6.86
N PHE A 226 -2.12 -38.02 6.03
CA PHE A 226 -0.91 -38.85 5.95
C PHE A 226 -0.05 -38.69 7.21
N GLU A 227 0.69 -39.76 7.53
CA GLU A 227 1.70 -39.75 8.58
C GLU A 227 2.95 -39.02 8.09
N TYR A 228 3.55 -38.20 8.93
CA TYR A 228 4.73 -37.42 8.61
C TYR A 228 5.85 -37.60 9.64
N LYS A 229 7.09 -37.30 9.27
CA LYS A 229 8.19 -37.27 10.19
C LYS A 229 8.04 -36.08 11.13
N SER A 230 7.90 -36.35 12.44
CA SER A 230 7.83 -35.31 13.46
C SER A 230 9.20 -34.68 13.70
N PHE A 231 9.21 -33.34 13.80
CA PHE A 231 10.35 -32.54 14.22
C PHE A 231 10.10 -31.93 15.61
N ALA A 232 9.38 -32.65 16.47
CA ALA A 232 9.28 -32.30 17.89
C ALA A 232 10.65 -32.37 18.55
N VAL A 233 10.92 -31.45 19.45
CA VAL A 233 12.18 -31.38 20.22
C VAL A 233 12.40 -32.68 20.98
N ASP A 234 13.63 -33.21 20.92
CA ASP A 234 14.01 -34.41 21.71
C ASP A 234 13.88 -34.12 23.21
N LYS A 235 13.03 -34.88 23.87
CA LYS A 235 12.66 -34.64 25.26
C LYS A 235 13.83 -34.85 26.22
N GLU A 236 14.68 -35.86 26.00
CA GLU A 236 15.82 -36.15 26.84
C GLU A 236 16.88 -35.05 26.74
N VAL A 237 17.17 -34.60 25.50
CA VAL A 237 18.09 -33.51 25.26
C VAL A 237 17.58 -32.20 25.87
N TYR A 238 16.29 -31.91 25.72
CA TYR A 238 15.68 -30.72 26.30
C TYR A 238 15.74 -30.70 27.81
N GLU A 239 15.32 -31.80 28.50
CA GLU A 239 15.34 -31.91 29.95
C GLU A 239 16.76 -31.79 30.51
N GLU A 240 17.76 -32.32 29.81
CA GLU A 240 19.17 -32.21 30.21
C GLU A 240 19.68 -30.78 30.12
N ILE A 241 19.36 -30.05 28.99
CA ILE A 241 19.74 -28.66 28.83
C ILE A 241 19.00 -27.78 29.83
N GLU A 242 17.71 -27.97 30.02
CA GLU A 242 16.93 -27.23 31.01
C GLU A 242 17.49 -27.37 32.42
N LYS A 243 17.77 -28.58 32.84
CA LYS A 243 18.29 -28.87 34.18
C LYS A 243 19.63 -28.18 34.48
N ASN A 244 20.50 -28.08 33.47
CA ASN A 244 21.87 -27.60 33.71
C ASN A 244 22.06 -26.12 33.35
N PHE A 245 21.22 -25.55 32.48
CA PHE A 245 21.46 -24.22 31.91
C PHE A 245 20.28 -23.23 32.07
N LYS A 246 19.14 -23.63 32.63
CA LYS A 246 17.95 -22.76 32.75
C LYS A 246 18.25 -21.46 33.51
N ASP A 247 18.90 -21.54 34.67
CA ASP A 247 19.15 -20.34 35.50
C ASP A 247 20.08 -19.34 34.77
N ARG A 248 21.04 -19.88 34.04
CA ARG A 248 21.95 -19.06 33.25
C ARG A 248 21.21 -18.45 32.03
N MET A 249 20.46 -19.26 31.30
CA MET A 249 19.64 -18.76 30.14
C MET A 249 18.70 -17.67 30.61
N TYR A 250 18.02 -17.87 31.75
CA TYR A 250 17.10 -16.90 32.32
C TYR A 250 17.78 -15.53 32.62
N LYS A 251 19.04 -15.56 33.06
CA LYS A 251 19.84 -14.35 33.31
C LYS A 251 20.33 -13.74 31.99
N ASP A 252 20.78 -14.55 31.05
CA ASP A 252 21.44 -14.09 29.80
C ASP A 252 20.47 -13.50 28.80
N VAL A 253 19.16 -13.83 28.82
CA VAL A 253 18.13 -13.19 28.01
C VAL A 253 17.79 -11.79 28.50
N GLN A 254 18.18 -11.39 29.72
CA GLN A 254 17.90 -10.08 30.31
C GLN A 254 18.93 -9.05 29.89
N ALA A 255 18.72 -8.39 28.76
CA ALA A 255 19.56 -7.29 28.33
C ALA A 255 18.71 -6.22 27.61
N ILE A 256 18.98 -4.95 27.90
CA ILE A 256 18.33 -3.80 27.23
C ILE A 256 18.78 -3.76 25.77
N ASP A 257 20.07 -3.98 25.54
CA ASP A 257 20.71 -3.96 24.24
C ASP A 257 20.59 -5.31 23.56
N LYS A 258 20.10 -5.30 22.30
CA LYS A 258 19.95 -6.51 21.50
C LYS A 258 21.29 -7.21 21.24
N GLU A 259 22.35 -6.45 20.92
CA GLU A 259 23.66 -7.01 20.60
C GLU A 259 24.26 -7.73 21.81
N VAL A 260 24.15 -7.12 23.00
CA VAL A 260 24.62 -7.72 24.26
C VAL A 260 23.85 -9.02 24.55
N ARG A 261 22.54 -9.04 24.34
CA ARG A 261 21.73 -10.25 24.54
C ARG A 261 22.14 -11.33 23.54
N ASP A 262 22.27 -11.00 22.26
CA ASP A 262 22.65 -11.95 21.22
C ASP A 262 24.05 -12.56 21.48
N GLU A 263 25.00 -11.75 21.97
CA GLU A 263 26.30 -12.25 22.41
C GLU A 263 26.22 -13.19 23.63
N ASN A 264 25.37 -12.88 24.60
CA ASN A 264 25.15 -13.75 25.77
C ASN A 264 24.56 -15.10 25.34
N ILE A 265 23.56 -15.09 24.46
CA ILE A 265 22.95 -16.30 23.89
C ILE A 265 23.97 -17.12 23.08
N ALA A 266 24.81 -16.47 22.29
CA ALA A 266 25.89 -17.15 21.55
C ALA A 266 26.85 -17.86 22.52
N LYS A 267 27.29 -17.21 23.59
CA LYS A 267 28.18 -17.78 24.59
C LYS A 267 27.59 -18.99 25.32
N ILE A 268 26.34 -18.89 25.76
CA ILE A 268 25.69 -20.04 26.45
C ILE A 268 25.47 -21.20 25.45
N THR A 269 25.21 -20.91 24.15
CA THR A 269 25.10 -21.94 23.13
C THR A 269 26.41 -22.68 22.92
N GLU A 270 27.55 -21.98 22.88
CA GLU A 270 28.87 -22.58 22.79
C GLU A 270 29.18 -23.46 24.01
N ASP A 271 28.83 -23.03 25.22
CA ASP A 271 29.04 -23.77 26.43
C ASP A 271 28.16 -25.03 26.52
N ILE A 272 26.92 -24.95 26.03
CA ILE A 272 26.03 -26.13 25.95
C ILE A 272 26.61 -27.14 24.95
N LEU A 273 27.06 -26.71 23.77
CA LEU A 273 27.70 -27.60 22.80
C LEU A 273 28.95 -28.25 23.38
N SER A 274 29.79 -27.48 24.07
CA SER A 274 31.00 -27.98 24.72
C SER A 274 30.67 -29.02 25.81
N TYR A 275 29.62 -28.80 26.60
CA TYR A 275 29.13 -29.76 27.58
C TYR A 275 28.72 -31.10 26.96
N PHE A 276 28.00 -31.05 25.80
CA PHE A 276 27.59 -32.27 25.09
C PHE A 276 28.80 -32.99 24.47
N VAL A 277 29.78 -32.25 23.92
CA VAL A 277 31.02 -32.86 23.40
C VAL A 277 31.81 -33.53 24.50
N GLU A 278 31.96 -32.90 25.66
CA GLU A 278 32.67 -33.48 26.81
C GLU A 278 32.00 -34.76 27.35
N LYS A 279 30.65 -34.76 27.33
CA LYS A 279 29.87 -35.88 27.91
C LYS A 279 29.66 -37.04 26.94
N TYR A 280 29.40 -36.77 25.67
CA TYR A 280 28.96 -37.75 24.66
C TYR A 280 29.96 -37.95 23.52
N GLY A 281 30.96 -37.06 23.39
CA GLY A 281 31.92 -37.04 22.29
C GLY A 281 31.42 -36.25 21.06
N GLU A 282 32.36 -35.92 20.16
CA GLU A 282 32.10 -35.06 18.98
C GLU A 282 31.09 -35.69 18.02
N GLU A 283 31.23 -37.00 17.74
CA GLU A 283 30.37 -37.68 16.73
C GLU A 283 28.89 -37.72 17.19
N GLU A 284 28.63 -38.08 18.45
CA GLU A 284 27.26 -38.11 18.98
C GLU A 284 26.66 -36.71 19.12
N THR A 285 27.47 -35.72 19.46
CA THR A 285 27.03 -34.32 19.55
C THR A 285 26.68 -33.79 18.16
N GLU A 286 27.44 -34.10 17.09
CA GLU A 286 27.10 -33.70 15.75
C GLU A 286 25.82 -34.38 15.25
N ASN A 287 25.60 -35.65 15.59
CA ASN A 287 24.33 -36.35 15.30
C ASN A 287 23.11 -35.69 15.95
N LYS A 288 23.28 -35.14 17.15
CA LYS A 288 22.21 -34.47 17.94
C LYS A 288 22.19 -32.95 17.78
N LYS A 289 22.98 -32.40 16.90
CA LYS A 289 23.17 -30.94 16.76
C LYS A 289 21.86 -30.18 16.56
N GLN A 290 20.95 -30.70 15.71
CA GLN A 290 19.65 -30.08 15.50
C GLN A 290 18.79 -30.16 16.78
N ASP A 291 18.71 -31.31 17.44
CA ASP A 291 17.96 -31.48 18.71
C ASP A 291 18.48 -30.53 19.78
N ILE A 292 19.81 -30.35 19.87
CA ILE A 292 20.44 -29.41 20.80
C ILE A 292 20.04 -27.96 20.45
N ALA A 293 20.11 -27.58 19.20
CA ALA A 293 19.75 -26.23 18.73
C ALA A 293 18.26 -25.91 19.00
N ASP A 294 17.38 -26.85 18.68
CA ASP A 294 15.95 -26.72 18.92
C ASP A 294 15.62 -26.65 20.41
N SER A 295 16.34 -27.45 21.23
CA SER A 295 16.21 -27.42 22.69
C SER A 295 16.68 -26.11 23.32
N ILE A 296 17.78 -25.53 22.82
CA ILE A 296 18.26 -24.21 23.27
C ILE A 296 17.23 -23.14 22.95
N HIS A 297 16.70 -23.16 21.74
CA HIS A 297 15.65 -22.22 21.30
C HIS A 297 14.38 -22.31 22.15
N ASP A 298 13.92 -23.56 22.46
CA ASP A 298 12.74 -23.76 23.30
C ASP A 298 12.99 -23.37 24.75
N LEU A 299 14.21 -23.55 25.27
CA LEU A 299 14.58 -23.08 26.61
C LEU A 299 14.61 -21.55 26.69
N GLU A 300 15.21 -20.88 25.70
CA GLU A 300 15.20 -19.42 25.59
C GLU A 300 13.75 -18.88 25.56
N LYS A 301 12.92 -19.45 24.70
CA LYS A 301 11.49 -19.15 24.63
C LYS A 301 10.78 -19.33 25.95
N LYS A 302 11.04 -20.45 26.66
CA LYS A 302 10.45 -20.72 27.95
C LYS A 302 10.86 -19.66 28.97
N CYS A 303 12.15 -19.32 29.06
CA CYS A 303 12.66 -18.32 29.99
C CYS A 303 12.02 -16.94 29.79
N VAL A 304 11.94 -16.49 28.54
CA VAL A 304 11.30 -15.19 28.20
C VAL A 304 9.81 -15.20 28.56
N ARG A 305 9.09 -16.29 28.26
CA ARG A 305 7.64 -16.38 28.52
C ARG A 305 7.37 -16.49 30.05
N GLU A 306 8.12 -17.27 30.79
CA GLU A 306 8.00 -17.37 32.24
C GLU A 306 8.23 -16.01 32.94
N MET A 307 9.27 -15.27 32.52
CA MET A 307 9.54 -13.93 33.04
C MET A 307 8.35 -12.98 32.84
N ILE A 308 7.72 -13.00 31.65
CA ILE A 308 6.57 -12.16 31.34
C ILE A 308 5.31 -12.59 32.09
N LEU A 309 5.04 -13.92 32.15
CA LEU A 309 3.81 -14.45 32.75
C LEU A 309 3.83 -14.42 34.28
N GLU A 310 4.98 -14.76 34.90
CA GLU A 310 5.08 -14.91 36.33
C GLU A 310 5.56 -13.66 37.05
N GLU A 311 6.55 -12.94 36.47
CA GLU A 311 7.15 -11.78 37.13
C GLU A 311 6.61 -10.44 36.56
N HIS A 312 5.82 -10.48 35.49
CA HIS A 312 5.35 -9.29 34.77
C HIS A 312 6.51 -8.35 34.37
N LYS A 313 7.66 -8.94 34.07
CA LYS A 313 8.88 -8.25 33.68
C LYS A 313 9.25 -8.62 32.24
N ARG A 314 9.76 -7.65 31.51
CA ARG A 314 10.21 -7.84 30.11
C ARG A 314 11.72 -8.04 30.04
N PRO A 315 12.26 -8.70 28.99
CA PRO A 315 13.70 -8.95 28.85
C PRO A 315 14.57 -7.70 28.93
N ASP A 316 14.07 -6.53 28.53
CA ASP A 316 14.75 -5.25 28.61
C ASP A 316 14.48 -4.48 29.94
N GLY A 317 13.78 -5.08 30.87
CA GLY A 317 13.48 -4.52 32.20
C GLY A 317 12.26 -3.59 32.24
N ARG A 318 11.58 -3.31 31.10
CA ARG A 318 10.34 -2.54 31.07
C ARG A 318 9.18 -3.27 31.77
N GLY A 319 8.21 -2.49 32.26
CA GLY A 319 6.90 -2.99 32.64
C GLY A 319 6.02 -3.29 31.41
N LEU A 320 4.86 -3.87 31.64
CA LEU A 320 3.98 -4.39 30.57
C LEU A 320 3.41 -3.32 29.64
N THR A 321 3.26 -2.09 30.12
CA THR A 321 2.70 -0.96 29.39
C THR A 321 3.73 0.08 28.96
N ASP A 322 4.99 -0.10 29.37
CA ASP A 322 6.04 0.87 29.11
C ASP A 322 6.42 0.90 27.62
N LEU A 323 6.59 2.12 27.12
CA LEU A 323 7.12 2.36 25.78
C LEU A 323 8.66 2.44 25.85
N ARG A 324 9.32 2.03 24.76
CA ARG A 324 10.75 2.28 24.58
C ARG A 324 11.02 3.80 24.53
N PRO A 325 12.23 4.27 24.77
CA PRO A 325 12.57 5.67 24.52
C PRO A 325 12.20 6.09 23.09
N LEU A 326 11.46 7.19 22.95
CA LEU A 326 10.94 7.69 21.67
C LEU A 326 11.56 9.06 21.34
N SER A 327 11.94 9.25 20.10
CA SER A 327 12.36 10.55 19.58
C SER A 327 12.03 10.67 18.10
N CYS A 328 11.95 11.90 17.60
CA CYS A 328 11.79 12.15 16.18
C CYS A 328 12.44 13.47 15.77
N GLU A 329 12.81 13.55 14.50
CA GLU A 329 13.42 14.73 13.86
C GLU A 329 12.76 14.94 12.50
N VAL A 330 12.60 16.20 12.09
CA VAL A 330 12.05 16.57 10.78
C VAL A 330 13.02 17.44 10.00
N GLY A 331 12.93 17.45 8.67
CA GLY A 331 13.78 18.26 7.80
C GLY A 331 15.24 17.80 7.80
N VAL A 332 15.48 16.50 7.99
CA VAL A 332 16.84 15.93 8.13
C VAL A 332 17.62 15.86 6.82
N LEU A 333 16.94 15.90 5.68
CA LEU A 333 17.58 15.84 4.36
C LEU A 333 17.37 17.16 3.59
N PRO A 334 18.43 17.81 3.09
CA PRO A 334 18.33 19.21 2.63
C PRO A 334 17.67 19.40 1.25
N ARG A 335 17.63 18.38 0.39
CA ARG A 335 17.16 18.50 -0.99
C ARG A 335 15.85 17.78 -1.31
N VAL A 336 15.33 16.98 -0.38
CA VAL A 336 14.05 16.28 -0.55
C VAL A 336 12.88 17.22 -0.28
N HIS A 337 11.67 16.77 -0.56
CA HIS A 337 10.50 17.63 -0.36
C HIS A 337 10.02 17.62 1.09
N GLY A 338 10.17 16.50 1.81
CA GLY A 338 9.98 16.39 3.25
C GLY A 338 10.68 15.16 3.77
N SER A 339 11.17 15.19 5.00
CA SER A 339 11.88 14.07 5.61
C SER A 339 11.75 14.06 7.12
N ALA A 340 11.72 12.85 7.69
CA ALA A 340 11.72 12.66 9.12
C ALA A 340 12.45 11.38 9.51
N ILE A 341 13.08 11.39 10.68
CA ILE A 341 13.54 10.18 11.36
C ILE A 341 12.65 9.95 12.57
N PHE A 342 12.17 8.73 12.73
CA PHE A 342 11.46 8.29 13.93
C PHE A 342 12.26 7.17 14.59
N THR A 343 12.57 7.34 15.88
CA THR A 343 13.36 6.40 16.67
C THR A 343 12.54 5.86 17.82
N ARG A 344 12.57 4.53 17.99
CA ARG A 344 11.90 3.77 19.03
C ARG A 344 12.89 2.76 19.64
N GLY A 345 13.57 3.12 20.76
CA GLY A 345 14.70 2.37 21.27
C GLY A 345 15.75 2.16 20.19
N GLN A 346 16.08 0.92 19.87
CA GLN A 346 17.03 0.57 18.80
C GLN A 346 16.40 0.50 17.41
N THR A 347 15.09 0.72 17.27
CA THR A 347 14.42 0.79 15.96
C THR A 347 14.44 2.22 15.45
N GLN A 348 14.93 2.41 14.22
CA GLN A 348 15.02 3.72 13.58
C GLN A 348 14.59 3.65 12.11
N VAL A 349 13.72 4.57 11.70
CA VAL A 349 13.20 4.67 10.33
C VAL A 349 13.35 6.09 9.82
N LEU A 350 13.94 6.25 8.64
CA LEU A 350 13.94 7.48 7.86
C LEU A 350 12.80 7.42 6.85
N SER A 351 11.87 8.37 6.91
CA SER A 351 10.78 8.51 5.93
C SER A 351 11.00 9.76 5.09
N VAL A 352 10.83 9.64 3.78
CA VAL A 352 11.05 10.70 2.80
C VAL A 352 9.81 10.88 1.93
N ALA A 353 9.26 12.08 1.90
CA ALA A 353 8.12 12.43 1.05
C ALA A 353 8.59 13.15 -0.22
N THR A 354 8.01 12.76 -1.35
CA THR A 354 8.21 13.39 -2.66
C THR A 354 6.86 13.75 -3.26
N LEU A 355 6.75 14.98 -3.74
CA LEU A 355 5.57 15.51 -4.42
C LEU A 355 5.84 15.50 -5.92
N GLY A 356 4.92 14.95 -6.67
CA GLY A 356 5.00 14.81 -8.12
C GLY A 356 3.75 15.30 -8.82
N MET A 357 3.75 15.17 -10.14
CA MET A 357 2.61 15.51 -10.99
C MET A 357 1.58 14.39 -11.00
N LYS A 358 0.37 14.70 -11.48
CA LYS A 358 -0.70 13.72 -11.69
C LYS A 358 -0.26 12.56 -12.61
N SER A 359 0.45 12.86 -13.68
CA SER A 359 0.99 11.84 -14.61
C SER A 359 2.06 10.91 -13.97
N GLU A 360 2.51 11.20 -12.75
CA GLU A 360 3.44 10.36 -11.98
C GLU A 360 2.73 9.45 -10.98
N GLU A 361 1.38 9.37 -11.01
CA GLU A 361 0.61 8.39 -10.28
C GLU A 361 1.00 6.95 -10.69
N GLN A 362 0.89 6.05 -9.74
CA GLN A 362 1.15 4.64 -10.02
C GLN A 362 -0.02 4.06 -10.82
N MET A 363 0.24 3.64 -12.05
CA MET A 363 -0.74 2.91 -12.85
C MET A 363 -0.91 1.48 -12.31
N LEU A 364 -2.16 1.05 -12.18
CA LEU A 364 -2.54 -0.28 -11.71
C LEU A 364 -3.06 -1.10 -12.91
N ASP A 365 -2.38 -2.21 -13.20
CA ASP A 365 -2.79 -3.15 -14.27
C ASP A 365 -3.19 -4.48 -13.60
N GLY A 366 -4.37 -4.49 -12.98
CA GLY A 366 -4.91 -5.62 -12.22
C GLY A 366 -6.32 -6.01 -12.66
N ILE A 367 -6.93 -6.85 -11.83
CA ILE A 367 -8.31 -7.34 -12.02
C ILE A 367 -9.36 -6.42 -11.38
N ASP A 368 -8.93 -5.39 -10.66
CA ASP A 368 -9.79 -4.40 -10.03
C ASP A 368 -10.22 -3.30 -10.99
N GLU A 369 -11.17 -2.48 -10.54
CA GLU A 369 -11.66 -1.29 -11.28
C GLU A 369 -10.72 -0.09 -11.12
N GLU A 370 -9.92 -0.03 -10.06
CA GLU A 370 -8.94 1.04 -9.85
C GLU A 370 -7.82 0.97 -10.88
N GLU A 371 -7.60 2.07 -11.59
CA GLU A 371 -6.59 2.17 -12.66
C GLU A 371 -5.33 2.94 -12.25
N SER A 372 -5.40 3.77 -11.22
CA SER A 372 -4.26 4.52 -10.69
C SER A 372 -4.31 4.72 -9.18
N LYS A 373 -3.17 5.06 -8.62
CA LYS A 373 -3.01 5.38 -7.21
C LYS A 373 -2.15 6.63 -7.02
N ARG A 374 -2.75 7.67 -6.43
CA ARG A 374 -2.14 8.99 -6.21
C ARG A 374 -1.17 9.01 -5.02
N TYR A 375 -1.53 8.34 -3.92
CA TYR A 375 -0.68 8.20 -2.74
C TYR A 375 -0.01 6.83 -2.74
N MET A 376 1.31 6.82 -2.67
CA MET A 376 2.15 5.63 -2.72
C MET A 376 3.04 5.59 -1.49
N HIS A 377 3.11 4.45 -0.82
CA HIS A 377 4.03 4.23 0.28
C HIS A 377 4.90 2.99 0.03
N GLN A 378 6.21 3.17 0.07
CA GLN A 378 7.19 2.09 -0.08
C GLN A 378 8.02 1.96 1.19
N TYR A 379 8.44 0.73 1.47
CA TYR A 379 9.16 0.38 2.67
C TYR A 379 10.35 -0.51 2.31
N ASN A 380 11.55 -0.15 2.78
CA ASN A 380 12.77 -0.88 2.53
C ASN A 380 13.38 -1.36 3.85
N PHE A 381 13.76 -2.64 3.88
CA PHE A 381 14.35 -3.31 5.04
C PHE A 381 15.70 -3.94 4.68
N PRO A 382 16.76 -3.14 4.58
CA PRO A 382 18.08 -3.64 4.20
C PRO A 382 18.70 -4.49 5.31
N ALA A 383 19.57 -5.44 4.91
CA ALA A 383 20.18 -6.39 5.83
C ALA A 383 20.99 -5.73 6.96
N TYR A 384 21.64 -4.61 6.69
CA TYR A 384 22.39 -3.88 7.72
C TYR A 384 21.51 -3.39 8.88
N SER A 385 20.20 -3.22 8.66
CA SER A 385 19.28 -2.77 9.72
C SER A 385 19.13 -3.76 10.87
N VAL A 386 19.49 -5.02 10.66
CA VAL A 386 19.56 -6.09 11.68
C VAL A 386 20.98 -6.61 11.88
N GLY A 387 22.01 -5.92 11.36
CA GLY A 387 23.42 -6.31 11.51
C GLY A 387 23.87 -7.45 10.58
N GLU A 388 23.07 -7.83 9.57
CA GLU A 388 23.40 -8.90 8.66
C GLU A 388 24.25 -8.43 7.47
N ALA A 389 25.27 -9.19 7.09
CA ALA A 389 26.09 -8.96 5.90
C ALA A 389 25.57 -9.78 4.72
N ARG A 390 24.65 -9.22 3.95
CA ARG A 390 24.14 -9.84 2.71
C ARG A 390 23.88 -8.79 1.63
N PRO A 391 23.96 -9.17 0.34
CA PRO A 391 23.67 -8.27 -0.76
C PRO A 391 22.25 -7.72 -0.71
N SER A 392 22.09 -6.45 -1.12
CA SER A 392 20.77 -5.86 -1.31
C SER A 392 20.06 -6.55 -2.48
N ARG A 393 18.82 -6.95 -2.25
CA ARG A 393 17.90 -7.49 -3.26
C ARG A 393 16.68 -6.60 -3.32
N GLY A 394 15.85 -6.76 -4.34
CA GLY A 394 14.56 -6.07 -4.42
C GLY A 394 13.66 -6.41 -3.21
N PRO A 395 12.58 -5.63 -2.99
CA PRO A 395 11.70 -5.80 -1.84
C PRO A 395 11.08 -7.20 -1.81
N GLY A 396 11.12 -7.81 -0.63
CA GLY A 396 10.48 -9.09 -0.36
C GLY A 396 9.00 -8.93 0.01
N ARG A 397 8.28 -10.05 0.12
CA ARG A 397 6.85 -10.07 0.50
C ARG A 397 6.57 -9.37 1.83
N ARG A 398 7.50 -9.39 2.80
CA ARG A 398 7.36 -8.72 4.10
C ARG A 398 7.44 -7.20 3.95
N GLU A 399 8.36 -6.71 3.13
CA GLU A 399 8.52 -5.28 2.88
C GLU A 399 7.31 -4.69 2.17
N ILE A 400 6.75 -5.39 1.18
CA ILE A 400 5.49 -5.02 0.52
C ILE A 400 4.34 -4.95 1.53
N GLY A 401 4.24 -5.94 2.43
CA GLY A 401 3.22 -5.96 3.49
C GLY A 401 3.34 -4.80 4.49
N HIS A 402 4.55 -4.46 4.91
CA HIS A 402 4.79 -3.35 5.83
C HIS A 402 4.53 -1.98 5.16
N GLY A 403 4.92 -1.82 3.89
CA GLY A 403 4.61 -0.63 3.10
C GLY A 403 3.12 -0.42 2.95
N ALA A 404 2.38 -1.47 2.60
CA ALA A 404 0.93 -1.42 2.46
C ALA A 404 0.20 -1.09 3.77
N LEU A 405 0.69 -1.56 4.92
CA LEU A 405 0.13 -1.20 6.22
C LEU A 405 0.29 0.29 6.50
N ALA A 406 1.47 0.85 6.27
CA ALA A 406 1.72 2.27 6.45
C ALA A 406 0.92 3.12 5.44
N GLU A 407 0.76 2.65 4.20
CA GLU A 407 -0.09 3.30 3.21
C GLU A 407 -1.55 3.36 3.67
N LYS A 408 -2.14 2.22 4.05
CA LYS A 408 -3.51 2.14 4.57
C LYS A 408 -3.72 3.06 5.77
N ALA A 409 -2.73 3.16 6.66
CA ALA A 409 -2.81 4.01 7.85
C ALA A 409 -2.91 5.51 7.52
N LEU A 410 -2.33 5.96 6.41
CA LEU A 410 -2.23 7.36 6.05
C LEU A 410 -3.23 7.80 4.97
N VAL A 411 -3.73 6.90 4.11
CA VAL A 411 -4.71 7.21 3.07
C VAL A 411 -5.89 8.07 3.57
N PRO A 412 -6.52 7.78 4.73
CA PRO A 412 -7.68 8.55 5.20
C PRO A 412 -7.37 10.01 5.53
N VAL A 413 -6.11 10.32 5.85
CA VAL A 413 -5.69 11.67 6.23
C VAL A 413 -5.03 12.45 5.09
N ILE A 414 -4.77 11.82 3.95
CA ILE A 414 -4.28 12.50 2.76
C ILE A 414 -5.37 13.47 2.25
N PRO A 415 -5.03 14.72 1.92
CA PRO A 415 -5.98 15.67 1.35
C PRO A 415 -6.53 15.17 0.00
N SER A 416 -7.72 15.64 -0.38
CA SER A 416 -8.29 15.32 -1.69
C SER A 416 -7.41 15.88 -2.83
N GLU A 417 -7.63 15.40 -4.04
CA GLU A 417 -6.92 15.92 -5.22
C GLU A 417 -7.26 17.39 -5.48
N GLU A 418 -8.49 17.80 -5.19
CA GLU A 418 -8.94 19.19 -5.34
C GLU A 418 -8.22 20.14 -4.35
N GLU A 419 -7.96 19.68 -3.12
CA GLU A 419 -7.27 20.45 -2.09
C GLU A 419 -5.75 20.48 -2.31
N PHE A 420 -5.17 19.37 -2.79
CA PHE A 420 -3.72 19.22 -2.95
C PHE A 420 -3.41 18.33 -4.17
N PRO A 421 -3.36 18.89 -5.39
CA PRO A 421 -3.32 18.16 -6.65
C PRO A 421 -1.93 17.58 -6.99
N TYR A 422 -1.31 16.91 -6.04
CA TYR A 422 -0.02 16.24 -6.22
C TYR A 422 -0.16 14.72 -6.14
N ALA A 423 0.56 14.00 -6.98
CA ALA A 423 0.94 12.64 -6.66
C ALA A 423 1.94 12.66 -5.50
N ILE A 424 1.74 11.82 -4.51
CA ILE A 424 2.53 11.81 -3.27
C ILE A 424 3.18 10.44 -3.11
N ARG A 425 4.50 10.42 -3.04
CA ARG A 425 5.26 9.20 -2.77
C ARG A 425 6.02 9.33 -1.46
N VAL A 426 5.80 8.40 -0.54
CA VAL A 426 6.59 8.28 0.69
C VAL A 426 7.42 7.01 0.64
N VAL A 427 8.68 7.10 1.01
CA VAL A 427 9.57 5.95 1.16
C VAL A 427 10.07 5.91 2.59
N SER A 428 9.91 4.77 3.25
CA SER A 428 10.45 4.52 4.59
C SER A 428 11.65 3.59 4.50
N GLU A 429 12.82 4.08 4.87
CA GLU A 429 14.08 3.35 4.94
C GLU A 429 14.33 2.90 6.39
N VAL A 430 14.36 1.61 6.64
CA VAL A 430 14.71 1.10 7.97
C VAL A 430 16.22 1.16 8.17
N LEU A 431 16.65 2.01 9.10
CA LEU A 431 18.05 2.21 9.41
C LEU A 431 18.56 1.22 10.46
N SER A 432 17.70 0.88 11.42
CA SER A 432 17.95 -0.11 12.47
C SER A 432 16.63 -0.74 12.92
N SER A 433 16.64 -2.02 13.33
CA SER A 433 15.43 -2.75 13.71
C SER A 433 15.62 -3.62 14.93
N ASN A 434 14.80 -3.38 15.93
CA ASN A 434 14.53 -4.28 17.04
C ASN A 434 13.00 -4.40 17.29
N GLY A 435 12.25 -4.74 16.23
CA GLY A 435 10.79 -4.90 16.26
C GLY A 435 10.00 -3.59 16.09
N SER A 436 8.73 -3.71 15.70
CA SER A 436 7.77 -2.62 15.49
C SER A 436 8.20 -1.57 14.43
N THR A 437 8.95 -1.97 13.43
CA THR A 437 9.48 -1.08 12.37
C THR A 437 8.40 -0.50 11.48
N SER A 438 7.36 -1.27 11.12
CA SER A 438 6.23 -0.78 10.33
C SER A 438 5.46 0.33 11.07
N GLN A 439 5.38 0.23 12.39
CA GLN A 439 4.74 1.26 13.21
C GLN A 439 5.59 2.53 13.31
N ALA A 440 6.91 2.39 13.38
CA ALA A 440 7.83 3.53 13.27
C ALA A 440 7.74 4.20 11.90
N SER A 441 7.53 3.43 10.81
CA SER A 441 7.33 4.00 9.48
C SER A 441 6.03 4.79 9.35
N ILE A 442 4.94 4.39 10.01
CA ILE A 442 3.70 5.19 10.07
C ILE A 442 3.96 6.55 10.72
N CYS A 443 4.62 6.57 11.88
CA CYS A 443 4.96 7.81 12.58
C CYS A 443 5.91 8.69 11.75
N GLY A 444 6.98 8.10 11.21
CA GLY A 444 7.95 8.82 10.38
C GLY A 444 7.33 9.39 9.10
N SER A 445 6.43 8.64 8.46
CA SER A 445 5.74 9.08 7.25
C SER A 445 4.75 10.22 7.52
N THR A 446 4.03 10.19 8.63
CA THR A 446 3.20 11.32 9.09
C THR A 446 4.05 12.60 9.21
N LEU A 447 5.19 12.48 9.89
CA LEU A 447 6.10 13.63 10.10
C LEU A 447 6.71 14.11 8.77
N ALA A 448 7.12 13.21 7.88
CA ALA A 448 7.66 13.55 6.57
C ALA A 448 6.64 14.26 5.67
N LEU A 449 5.38 13.85 5.71
CA LEU A 449 4.28 14.53 4.99
C LEU A 449 4.04 15.93 5.56
N MET A 450 4.04 16.08 6.88
CA MET A 450 3.89 17.39 7.53
C MET A 450 5.08 18.31 7.21
N ASP A 451 6.31 17.78 7.19
CA ASP A 451 7.54 18.50 6.80
C ASP A 451 7.50 18.90 5.33
N ALA A 452 6.92 18.09 4.45
CA ALA A 452 6.73 18.41 3.04
C ALA A 452 5.70 19.51 2.77
N GLY A 453 4.91 19.90 3.78
CA GLY A 453 3.81 20.85 3.63
C GLY A 453 2.53 20.22 3.05
N VAL A 454 2.39 18.89 3.08
CA VAL A 454 1.14 18.23 2.72
C VAL A 454 0.12 18.51 3.82
N PRO A 455 -1.04 19.13 3.50
CA PRO A 455 -2.03 19.48 4.48
C PRO A 455 -2.87 18.26 4.90
N ILE A 456 -2.20 17.28 5.55
CA ILE A 456 -2.91 16.10 6.06
C ILE A 456 -3.99 16.51 7.04
N LYS A 457 -5.13 15.82 7.01
CA LYS A 457 -6.30 16.15 7.83
C LYS A 457 -5.99 16.05 9.32
N LYS A 458 -5.26 15.01 9.73
CA LYS A 458 -4.83 14.74 11.11
C LYS A 458 -3.54 13.92 11.14
N PRO A 459 -2.71 14.06 12.16
CA PRO A 459 -1.54 13.20 12.34
C PRO A 459 -1.96 11.79 12.74
N VAL A 460 -1.18 10.80 12.26
CA VAL A 460 -1.37 9.37 12.53
C VAL A 460 -0.15 8.82 13.24
N ALA A 461 -0.37 8.05 14.30
CA ALA A 461 0.67 7.28 14.95
C ALA A 461 0.40 5.78 14.84
N GLY A 462 1.45 4.98 14.91
CA GLY A 462 1.40 3.53 14.91
C GLY A 462 2.04 2.93 16.15
N ILE A 463 1.45 1.84 16.64
CA ILE A 463 1.97 1.05 17.77
C ILE A 463 1.60 -0.41 17.60
N SER A 464 2.36 -1.30 18.22
CA SER A 464 2.02 -2.71 18.32
C SER A 464 1.89 -3.15 19.77
N THR A 465 1.02 -4.15 19.99
CA THR A 465 0.92 -4.91 21.23
C THR A 465 1.17 -6.39 20.98
N GLY A 466 1.81 -7.04 21.92
CA GLY A 466 2.06 -8.46 21.91
C GLY A 466 1.22 -9.19 22.96
N LEU A 467 1.20 -10.50 22.84
CA LEU A 467 0.47 -11.40 23.73
C LEU A 467 1.39 -12.55 24.15
N VAL A 468 1.36 -12.90 25.42
CA VAL A 468 1.94 -14.15 25.93
C VAL A 468 0.85 -14.86 26.70
N THR A 469 0.47 -16.06 26.24
CA THR A 469 -0.55 -16.90 26.88
C THR A 469 0.09 -18.02 27.66
N ASP A 470 -0.56 -18.45 28.73
CA ASP A 470 -0.16 -19.67 29.44
C ASP A 470 -0.58 -20.91 28.62
N LYS A 471 0.34 -21.82 28.38
CA LYS A 471 0.08 -23.04 27.59
C LYS A 471 -0.90 -24.00 28.28
N GLU A 472 -0.89 -24.03 29.62
CA GLU A 472 -1.74 -24.92 30.42
C GLU A 472 -3.10 -24.30 30.72
N ASN A 473 -3.15 -22.97 30.80
CA ASN A 473 -4.38 -22.22 31.03
C ASN A 473 -4.49 -21.04 30.01
N PRO A 474 -5.06 -21.26 28.83
CA PRO A 474 -5.18 -20.23 27.79
C PRO A 474 -5.96 -18.98 28.19
N ASP A 475 -6.76 -19.05 29.26
CA ASP A 475 -7.46 -17.86 29.79
C ASP A 475 -6.53 -16.95 30.60
N ARG A 476 -5.34 -17.47 31.00
CA ARG A 476 -4.28 -16.66 31.59
C ARG A 476 -3.35 -16.14 30.53
N TYR A 477 -3.35 -14.85 30.35
CA TYR A 477 -2.47 -14.17 29.39
C TYR A 477 -1.93 -12.86 29.94
N VAL A 478 -0.87 -12.39 29.30
CA VAL A 478 -0.27 -11.07 29.55
C VAL A 478 -0.14 -10.35 28.22
N MET A 479 -0.60 -9.10 28.17
CA MET A 479 -0.45 -8.24 27.00
C MET A 479 0.70 -7.26 27.20
N LEU A 480 1.49 -7.04 26.15
CA LEU A 480 2.66 -6.17 26.13
C LEU A 480 2.43 -4.99 25.19
N THR A 481 2.69 -3.76 25.62
CA THR A 481 2.64 -2.60 24.75
C THR A 481 4.04 -2.30 24.21
N ASP A 482 4.15 -1.92 22.93
CA ASP A 482 5.42 -1.62 22.25
C ASP A 482 6.42 -2.79 22.29
N ILE A 483 6.09 -3.85 21.57
CA ILE A 483 6.91 -5.06 21.53
C ILE A 483 8.23 -4.87 20.77
N GLN A 484 9.28 -5.45 21.26
CA GLN A 484 10.56 -5.61 20.60
C GLN A 484 10.70 -6.96 19.89
N GLY A 485 11.80 -7.16 19.16
CA GLY A 485 12.01 -8.33 18.31
C GLY A 485 11.86 -9.67 19.02
N ILE A 486 12.46 -9.85 20.20
CA ILE A 486 12.38 -11.11 20.97
C ILE A 486 10.96 -11.38 21.49
N GLU A 487 10.20 -10.35 21.81
CA GLU A 487 8.81 -10.45 22.27
C GLU A 487 7.86 -10.78 21.12
N ASP A 488 8.12 -10.23 19.92
CA ASP A 488 7.44 -10.68 18.70
C ASP A 488 7.80 -12.15 18.41
N PHE A 489 9.07 -12.51 18.48
CA PHE A 489 9.54 -13.85 18.11
C PHE A 489 8.97 -14.95 18.99
N PHE A 490 8.98 -14.76 20.31
CA PHE A 490 8.53 -15.74 21.30
C PHE A 490 7.09 -15.56 21.80
N GLY A 491 6.47 -14.44 21.46
CA GLY A 491 5.08 -14.16 21.76
C GLY A 491 4.08 -14.89 20.86
N ASP A 492 2.80 -14.72 21.17
CA ASP A 492 1.69 -15.39 20.52
C ASP A 492 0.96 -14.49 19.51
N MET A 493 1.20 -13.17 19.55
CA MET A 493 0.52 -12.18 18.74
C MET A 493 1.41 -10.95 18.51
N ASP A 494 1.33 -10.39 17.31
CA ASP A 494 1.77 -9.03 16.98
C ASP A 494 0.56 -8.26 16.44
N PHE A 495 -0.03 -7.41 17.29
CA PHE A 495 -1.24 -6.65 17.00
C PHE A 495 -0.87 -5.20 16.69
N LYS A 496 -0.89 -4.83 15.41
CA LYS A 496 -0.47 -3.52 14.90
C LYS A 496 -1.67 -2.63 14.64
N VAL A 497 -1.67 -1.43 15.19
CA VAL A 497 -2.72 -0.43 14.97
C VAL A 497 -2.12 0.92 14.61
N GLY A 498 -2.56 1.47 13.48
CA GLY A 498 -2.37 2.86 13.11
C GLY A 498 -3.66 3.65 13.34
N GLY A 499 -3.56 4.92 13.72
CA GLY A 499 -4.74 5.75 13.89
C GLY A 499 -4.42 7.18 14.32
N THR A 500 -5.44 8.02 14.17
CA THR A 500 -5.48 9.37 14.75
C THR A 500 -5.96 9.30 16.19
N LYS A 501 -6.15 10.46 16.83
CA LYS A 501 -6.81 10.53 18.15
C LYS A 501 -8.27 10.09 18.12
N ASP A 502 -8.94 10.28 16.98
CA ASP A 502 -10.39 10.07 16.85
C ASP A 502 -10.76 8.64 16.47
N GLY A 503 -9.85 7.91 15.82
CA GLY A 503 -10.16 6.54 15.43
C GLY A 503 -9.00 5.78 14.78
N ILE A 504 -9.29 4.53 14.48
CA ILE A 504 -8.37 3.61 13.82
C ILE A 504 -8.33 3.90 12.31
N THR A 505 -7.13 3.91 11.74
CA THR A 505 -6.93 4.01 10.28
C THR A 505 -6.37 2.75 9.64
N ALA A 506 -5.65 1.92 10.38
CA ALA A 506 -5.18 0.62 9.90
C ALA A 506 -4.99 -0.39 11.02
N ILE A 507 -5.23 -1.65 10.70
CA ILE A 507 -4.94 -2.80 11.58
C ILE A 507 -4.24 -3.88 10.77
N GLN A 508 -3.27 -4.54 11.39
CA GLN A 508 -2.75 -5.81 10.93
C GLN A 508 -2.39 -6.67 12.13
N VAL A 509 -2.93 -7.89 12.17
CA VAL A 509 -2.68 -8.83 13.26
C VAL A 509 -2.02 -10.09 12.73
N ASP A 510 -0.88 -10.43 13.30
CA ASP A 510 -0.18 -11.68 13.07
C ASP A 510 -0.32 -12.56 14.34
N ILE A 511 -0.88 -13.76 14.20
CA ILE A 511 -1.22 -14.66 15.29
C ILE A 511 -0.41 -15.95 15.13
N LYS A 512 0.19 -16.43 16.24
CA LYS A 512 1.01 -17.64 16.26
C LYS A 512 0.38 -18.79 17.07
N THR A 513 -0.84 -18.55 17.56
CA THR A 513 -1.69 -19.53 18.25
C THR A 513 -2.90 -19.89 17.40
N ASP A 514 -3.83 -20.65 17.96
CA ASP A 514 -5.08 -21.06 17.34
C ASP A 514 -6.11 -19.91 17.17
N GLY A 515 -5.79 -18.70 17.67
CA GLY A 515 -6.62 -17.51 17.49
C GLY A 515 -6.79 -16.67 18.75
N LEU A 516 -7.53 -15.56 18.62
CA LEU A 516 -7.79 -14.58 19.66
C LEU A 516 -9.26 -14.59 20.09
N THR A 517 -9.50 -14.30 21.37
CA THR A 517 -10.83 -14.02 21.93
C THR A 517 -11.19 -12.54 21.74
N TYR A 518 -12.46 -12.21 21.85
CA TYR A 518 -12.92 -10.81 21.75
C TYR A 518 -12.37 -9.92 22.88
N ASP A 519 -12.15 -10.47 24.06
CA ASP A 519 -11.60 -9.74 25.21
C ASP A 519 -10.15 -9.33 24.97
N ILE A 520 -9.34 -10.22 24.39
CA ILE A 520 -7.97 -9.91 23.98
C ILE A 520 -7.94 -8.80 22.92
N ILE A 521 -8.83 -8.88 21.92
CA ILE A 521 -8.92 -7.86 20.85
C ILE A 521 -9.35 -6.51 21.43
N LYS A 522 -10.31 -6.49 22.34
CA LYS A 522 -10.78 -5.28 23.02
C LYS A 522 -9.65 -4.64 23.82
N GLU A 523 -8.92 -5.42 24.63
CA GLU A 523 -7.78 -4.92 25.41
C GLU A 523 -6.67 -4.38 24.50
N ALA A 524 -6.39 -5.05 23.36
CA ALA A 524 -5.42 -4.56 22.38
C ALA A 524 -5.81 -3.20 21.81
N PHE A 525 -7.08 -2.97 21.49
CA PHE A 525 -7.57 -1.67 21.05
C PHE A 525 -7.41 -0.58 22.10
N GLU A 526 -7.74 -0.87 23.35
CA GLU A 526 -7.60 0.07 24.47
C GLU A 526 -6.13 0.46 24.69
N ARG A 527 -5.24 -0.52 24.78
CA ARG A 527 -3.80 -0.29 24.98
C ARG A 527 -3.15 0.46 23.83
N THR A 528 -3.47 0.09 22.61
CA THR A 528 -2.94 0.77 21.42
C THR A 528 -3.44 2.21 21.30
N LYS A 529 -4.68 2.49 21.72
CA LYS A 529 -5.20 3.87 21.75
C LYS A 529 -4.42 4.74 22.74
N ILE A 530 -4.24 4.29 23.96
CA ILE A 530 -3.49 5.02 25.00
C ILE A 530 -2.06 5.32 24.50
N ALA A 531 -1.40 4.33 23.93
CA ALA A 531 -0.02 4.47 23.45
C ALA A 531 0.07 5.42 22.23
N ARG A 532 -0.88 5.35 21.28
CA ARG A 532 -0.90 6.27 20.12
C ARG A 532 -1.15 7.71 20.56
N ASP A 533 -2.10 7.94 21.47
CA ASP A 533 -2.38 9.28 21.99
C ASP A 533 -1.12 9.89 22.65
N TYR A 534 -0.40 9.09 23.43
CA TYR A 534 0.89 9.52 24.02
C TYR A 534 1.96 9.85 22.95
N ILE A 535 2.12 8.98 21.94
CA ILE A 535 3.09 9.21 20.86
C ILE A 535 2.77 10.49 20.08
N LEU A 536 1.49 10.73 19.80
CA LEU A 536 1.05 11.95 19.12
C LEU A 536 1.34 13.19 19.97
N ASP A 537 0.88 13.22 21.23
CA ASP A 537 0.92 14.42 22.07
C ASP A 537 2.32 14.72 22.62
N GLU A 538 3.02 13.69 23.08
CA GLU A 538 4.25 13.87 23.82
C GLU A 538 5.51 13.82 22.94
N ILE A 539 5.41 13.22 21.73
CA ILE A 539 6.57 13.03 20.86
C ILE A 539 6.40 13.77 19.53
N MET A 540 5.41 13.40 18.72
CA MET A 540 5.31 13.86 17.33
C MET A 540 4.89 15.33 17.24
N LEU A 541 3.84 15.74 17.94
CA LEU A 541 3.30 17.09 17.88
C LEU A 541 4.17 18.11 18.62
N LYS A 542 5.10 17.68 19.50
CA LYS A 542 6.13 18.55 20.06
C LYS A 542 7.23 18.89 19.05
N GLN A 543 7.47 18.01 18.09
CA GLN A 543 8.47 18.23 17.04
C GLN A 543 7.91 19.07 15.89
N ILE A 544 6.68 18.77 15.44
CA ILE A 544 5.94 19.52 14.43
C ILE A 544 4.44 19.41 14.73
N ASP A 545 3.80 20.53 15.05
CA ASP A 545 2.40 20.56 15.49
C ASP A 545 1.41 20.67 14.32
N LYS A 546 1.86 21.21 13.19
CA LYS A 546 1.07 21.40 11.96
C LYS A 546 1.94 21.19 10.73
N PRO A 547 1.34 20.79 9.61
CA PRO A 547 2.04 20.78 8.32
C PRO A 547 2.67 22.17 8.04
N ARG A 548 3.84 22.17 7.41
CA ARG A 548 4.47 23.43 6.99
C ARG A 548 3.53 24.18 6.05
N LYS A 549 3.51 25.50 6.16
CA LYS A 549 2.64 26.35 5.33
C LYS A 549 3.01 26.34 3.86
N GLU A 550 4.29 26.16 3.56
CA GLU A 550 4.83 26.12 2.21
C GLU A 550 5.48 24.76 1.95
N ILE A 551 5.31 24.27 0.74
CA ILE A 551 6.04 23.09 0.25
C ILE A 551 7.52 23.45 0.09
N SER A 552 8.37 22.40 0.04
CA SER A 552 9.82 22.58 -0.22
C SER A 552 10.07 23.44 -1.46
N LYS A 553 11.11 24.26 -1.40
CA LYS A 553 11.57 25.02 -2.58
C LYS A 553 12.02 24.14 -3.76
N TYR A 554 12.25 22.84 -3.50
CA TYR A 554 12.62 21.85 -4.52
C TYR A 554 11.41 21.08 -5.06
N ALA A 555 10.25 21.20 -4.40
CA ALA A 555 9.02 20.60 -4.89
C ALA A 555 8.44 21.43 -6.04
N PRO A 556 7.84 20.81 -7.06
CA PRO A 556 7.18 21.53 -8.13
C PRO A 556 5.97 22.31 -7.58
N ARG A 557 5.90 23.61 -7.88
CA ARG A 557 4.70 24.42 -7.61
C ARG A 557 3.72 24.23 -8.74
N ILE A 558 2.46 24.15 -8.42
CA ILE A 558 1.37 23.98 -9.40
C ILE A 558 0.71 25.32 -9.64
N LEU A 559 0.64 25.70 -10.92
CA LEU A 559 -0.24 26.76 -11.40
C LEU A 559 -1.35 26.11 -12.22
N THR A 560 -2.59 26.39 -11.88
CA THR A 560 -3.74 25.85 -12.59
C THR A 560 -4.43 26.92 -13.43
N THR A 561 -4.95 26.52 -14.57
CA THR A 561 -5.85 27.34 -15.38
C THR A 561 -6.83 26.44 -16.11
N LYS A 562 -7.93 27.01 -16.54
CA LYS A 562 -8.92 26.30 -17.36
C LYS A 562 -8.99 26.90 -18.74
N ILE A 563 -8.96 26.07 -19.76
CA ILE A 563 -9.14 26.43 -21.14
C ILE A 563 -10.39 25.76 -21.72
N SER A 564 -10.98 26.28 -22.77
CA SER A 564 -12.09 25.59 -23.41
C SER A 564 -11.60 24.31 -24.11
N VAL A 565 -12.45 23.28 -24.13
CA VAL A 565 -12.09 21.92 -24.62
C VAL A 565 -11.64 21.95 -26.10
N ASP A 566 -12.24 22.83 -26.93
CA ASP A 566 -11.86 23.03 -28.32
C ASP A 566 -10.45 23.64 -28.47
N LYS A 567 -9.94 24.33 -27.45
CA LYS A 567 -8.59 24.94 -27.44
C LYS A 567 -7.48 23.97 -27.03
N ILE A 568 -7.81 22.82 -26.47
CA ILE A 568 -6.82 21.79 -26.08
C ILE A 568 -5.92 21.45 -27.28
N ARG A 569 -6.52 21.30 -28.49
CA ARG A 569 -5.76 20.97 -29.71
C ARG A 569 -4.80 22.08 -30.11
N ASP A 570 -5.17 23.34 -29.90
CA ASP A 570 -4.35 24.50 -30.22
C ASP A 570 -3.13 24.59 -29.28
N VAL A 571 -3.35 24.35 -27.99
CA VAL A 571 -2.30 24.35 -26.94
C VAL A 571 -1.34 23.17 -27.12
N ILE A 572 -1.84 21.99 -27.44
CA ILE A 572 -1.00 20.82 -27.74
C ILE A 572 -0.25 21.01 -29.06
N GLY A 573 -0.93 21.52 -30.09
CA GLY A 573 -0.40 21.70 -31.42
C GLY A 573 -0.23 20.39 -32.21
N PRO A 574 -0.02 20.45 -33.53
CA PRO A 574 0.18 19.26 -34.36
C PRO A 574 1.34 18.41 -33.91
N GLY A 575 1.04 17.14 -33.50
CA GLY A 575 2.05 16.21 -32.98
C GLY A 575 2.72 16.67 -31.69
N GLY A 576 2.05 17.49 -30.85
CA GLY A 576 2.58 18.00 -29.60
C GLY A 576 3.60 19.15 -29.77
N LYS A 577 3.78 19.71 -30.94
CA LYS A 577 4.84 20.72 -31.20
C LYS A 577 4.72 21.96 -30.33
N MET A 578 3.50 22.44 -30.08
CA MET A 578 3.30 23.70 -29.36
C MET A 578 3.56 23.51 -27.88
N ILE A 579 3.00 22.47 -27.26
CA ILE A 579 3.22 22.17 -25.84
C ILE A 579 4.72 21.87 -25.56
N ASN A 580 5.37 21.11 -26.46
CA ASN A 580 6.80 20.82 -26.34
C ASN A 580 7.67 22.09 -26.48
N LYS A 581 7.24 23.07 -27.28
CA LYS A 581 7.92 24.37 -27.36
C LYS A 581 7.80 25.12 -26.06
N ILE A 582 6.61 25.19 -25.45
CA ILE A 582 6.40 25.83 -24.14
C ILE A 582 7.29 25.18 -23.09
N ILE A 583 7.30 23.84 -23.02
CA ILE A 583 8.13 23.07 -22.09
C ILE A 583 9.62 23.36 -22.31
N ALA A 584 10.10 23.39 -23.55
CA ALA A 584 11.51 23.66 -23.86
C ALA A 584 11.94 25.09 -23.49
N GLU A 585 11.06 26.09 -23.69
CA GLU A 585 11.37 27.50 -23.38
C GLU A 585 11.30 27.86 -21.90
N THR A 586 10.52 27.10 -21.12
CA THR A 586 10.24 27.42 -19.71
C THR A 586 10.80 26.40 -18.73
N GLY A 587 11.10 25.17 -19.20
CA GLY A 587 11.57 24.08 -18.33
C GLY A 587 10.51 23.53 -17.39
N VAL A 588 9.22 23.88 -17.59
CA VAL A 588 8.09 23.39 -16.81
C VAL A 588 7.61 22.03 -17.33
N LYS A 589 6.78 21.34 -16.57
CA LYS A 589 5.97 20.22 -17.04
C LYS A 589 4.51 20.65 -17.06
N ILE A 590 3.72 20.13 -18.01
CA ILE A 590 2.33 20.54 -18.22
C ILE A 590 1.48 19.30 -18.41
N ASP A 591 0.39 19.21 -17.66
CA ASP A 591 -0.67 18.23 -17.85
C ASP A 591 -1.95 18.94 -18.28
N ILE A 592 -2.67 18.39 -19.26
CA ILE A 592 -3.94 18.93 -19.77
C ILE A 592 -4.96 17.81 -19.73
N GLU A 593 -6.05 18.03 -19.00
CA GLU A 593 -7.17 17.08 -18.92
C GLU A 593 -8.18 17.29 -20.07
N GLU A 594 -8.96 16.26 -20.35
CA GLU A 594 -9.98 16.30 -21.42
C GLU A 594 -11.08 17.33 -21.17
N ASN A 595 -11.31 17.72 -19.91
CA ASN A 595 -12.28 18.74 -19.50
C ASN A 595 -11.75 20.18 -19.64
N GLY A 596 -10.48 20.36 -20.08
CA GLY A 596 -9.82 21.65 -20.25
C GLY A 596 -9.07 22.18 -19.04
N ASP A 597 -8.98 21.43 -17.97
CA ASP A 597 -8.14 21.80 -16.82
C ASP A 597 -6.66 21.62 -17.19
N VAL A 598 -5.84 22.65 -16.91
CA VAL A 598 -4.41 22.68 -17.21
C VAL A 598 -3.63 22.88 -15.93
N CYS A 599 -2.74 21.95 -15.63
CA CYS A 599 -1.81 21.99 -14.51
C CYS A 599 -0.39 22.23 -15.02
N ILE A 600 0.27 23.28 -14.53
CA ILE A 600 1.65 23.65 -14.87
C ILE A 600 2.50 23.43 -13.61
N TYR A 601 3.48 22.55 -13.70
CA TYR A 601 4.38 22.20 -12.61
C TYR A 601 5.74 22.85 -12.82
N SER A 602 6.14 23.73 -11.92
CA SER A 602 7.40 24.47 -12.03
C SER A 602 8.10 24.60 -10.65
N VAL A 603 9.38 24.28 -10.61
CA VAL A 603 10.22 24.58 -9.44
C VAL A 603 10.53 26.07 -9.39
N ASP A 604 10.65 26.74 -10.55
CA ASP A 604 10.84 28.17 -10.66
C ASP A 604 9.51 28.89 -10.94
N GLY A 605 9.06 29.73 -10.01
CA GLY A 605 7.79 30.44 -10.11
C GLY A 605 7.71 31.37 -11.33
N GLN A 606 8.82 32.00 -11.74
CA GLN A 606 8.84 32.89 -12.92
C GLN A 606 8.62 32.10 -14.22
N ASN A 607 9.24 30.92 -14.32
CA ASN A 607 9.05 30.04 -15.46
C ASN A 607 7.63 29.48 -15.54
N GLY A 608 7.04 29.17 -14.38
CA GLY A 608 5.63 28.76 -14.28
C GLY A 608 4.67 29.84 -14.78
N GLU A 609 4.85 31.08 -14.33
CA GLU A 609 4.04 32.24 -14.78
C GLU A 609 4.21 32.52 -16.28
N LYS A 610 5.43 32.37 -16.80
CA LYS A 610 5.70 32.50 -18.25
C LYS A 610 4.94 31.46 -19.04
N ALA A 611 4.98 30.17 -18.61
CA ALA A 611 4.25 29.10 -19.26
C ALA A 611 2.73 29.30 -19.19
N LEU A 612 2.21 29.71 -18.04
CA LEU A 612 0.80 30.05 -17.84
C LEU A 612 0.35 31.16 -18.81
N LYS A 613 1.16 32.20 -18.95
CA LYS A 613 0.89 33.29 -19.93
C LYS A 613 0.87 32.77 -21.34
N MET A 614 1.85 31.97 -21.75
CA MET A 614 1.90 31.40 -23.10
C MET A 614 0.66 30.54 -23.42
N ILE A 615 0.22 29.70 -22.44
CA ILE A 615 -0.99 28.88 -22.62
C ILE A 615 -2.24 29.76 -22.74
N LYS A 616 -2.38 30.75 -21.85
CA LYS A 616 -3.50 31.70 -21.91
C LYS A 616 -3.54 32.47 -23.21
N ASP A 617 -2.40 32.90 -23.74
CA ASP A 617 -2.31 33.61 -24.99
C ASP A 617 -2.74 32.73 -26.17
N ILE A 618 -2.38 31.45 -26.20
CA ILE A 618 -2.80 30.49 -27.24
C ILE A 618 -4.30 30.16 -27.11
N ALA A 619 -4.79 29.96 -25.87
CA ALA A 619 -6.18 29.60 -25.61
C ALA A 619 -7.13 30.79 -25.68
N ARG A 620 -6.61 32.03 -25.80
CA ARG A 620 -7.41 33.25 -25.82
C ARG A 620 -8.35 33.26 -27.01
N GLU A 621 -9.60 33.47 -26.74
CA GLU A 621 -10.58 33.74 -27.80
C GLU A 621 -10.46 35.18 -28.27
N ILE A 622 -10.51 35.31 -29.58
CA ILE A 622 -10.54 36.63 -30.18
C ILE A 622 -11.99 37.06 -30.25
N GLU A 623 -12.27 38.22 -29.64
CA GLU A 623 -13.64 38.74 -29.55
C GLU A 623 -13.80 39.99 -30.43
N VAL A 624 -14.99 40.15 -31.01
CA VAL A 624 -15.35 41.37 -31.74
C VAL A 624 -15.36 42.55 -30.77
N GLY A 625 -14.67 43.61 -31.15
CA GLY A 625 -14.47 44.79 -30.29
C GLY A 625 -13.21 44.76 -29.43
N GLY A 626 -12.52 43.61 -29.33
CA GLY A 626 -11.25 43.44 -28.63
C GLY A 626 -10.11 44.19 -29.31
N ILE A 627 -9.16 44.71 -28.51
CA ILE A 627 -7.94 45.36 -28.97
C ILE A 627 -6.76 44.44 -28.71
N TYR A 628 -5.94 44.21 -29.74
CA TYR A 628 -4.81 43.28 -29.71
C TYR A 628 -3.56 43.93 -30.29
N ASP A 629 -2.42 43.65 -29.66
CA ASP A 629 -1.13 43.95 -30.23
C ASP A 629 -0.70 42.77 -31.09
N GLY A 630 -0.37 43.04 -32.36
CA GLY A 630 -0.02 42.02 -33.32
C GLY A 630 1.16 42.45 -34.20
N LYS A 631 1.69 41.48 -34.96
CA LYS A 631 2.83 41.67 -35.82
C LYS A 631 2.46 41.45 -37.29
N VAL A 632 2.85 42.37 -38.16
CA VAL A 632 2.60 42.25 -39.60
C VAL A 632 3.40 41.08 -40.16
N THR A 633 2.71 40.08 -40.72
CA THR A 633 3.30 38.87 -41.31
C THR A 633 3.38 38.92 -42.81
N ARG A 634 2.37 39.51 -43.48
CA ARG A 634 2.28 39.62 -44.94
C ARG A 634 1.64 40.93 -45.33
N ILE A 635 2.05 41.45 -46.47
CA ILE A 635 1.44 42.66 -47.09
C ILE A 635 0.86 42.28 -48.44
N MET A 636 -0.36 42.78 -48.71
CA MET A 636 -1.11 42.61 -49.97
C MET A 636 -1.64 43.94 -50.41
N ASN A 637 -2.05 44.07 -51.69
CA ASN A 637 -2.55 45.33 -52.28
C ASN A 637 -3.78 45.92 -51.55
N PHE A 638 -4.52 45.04 -50.82
CA PHE A 638 -5.77 45.41 -50.14
C PHE A 638 -5.60 45.53 -48.59
N GLY A 639 -4.44 45.19 -48.05
CA GLY A 639 -4.22 45.26 -46.63
C GLY A 639 -2.99 44.49 -46.15
N ALA A 640 -2.79 44.43 -44.84
CA ALA A 640 -1.74 43.66 -44.19
C ALA A 640 -2.34 42.53 -43.31
N PHE A 641 -1.73 41.40 -43.32
CA PHE A 641 -2.05 40.34 -42.36
C PHE A 641 -1.23 40.56 -41.07
N VAL A 642 -1.93 40.49 -39.95
CA VAL A 642 -1.38 40.72 -38.61
C VAL A 642 -1.59 39.49 -37.80
N ASP A 643 -0.50 38.90 -37.31
CA ASP A 643 -0.54 37.81 -36.30
C ASP A 643 -0.86 38.43 -34.95
N LEU A 644 -1.98 38.00 -34.36
CA LEU A 644 -2.49 38.51 -33.09
C LEU A 644 -1.91 37.77 -31.86
N GLY A 645 -0.80 37.05 -32.03
CA GLY A 645 -0.12 36.30 -30.95
C GLY A 645 -0.80 34.98 -30.58
N THR A 646 -1.83 34.58 -31.28
CA THR A 646 -2.65 33.38 -31.03
C THR A 646 -2.47 32.29 -32.10
N GLY A 647 -1.53 32.50 -33.05
CA GLY A 647 -1.43 31.69 -34.26
C GLY A 647 -2.55 31.95 -35.25
N LYS A 648 -3.36 33.01 -35.03
CA LYS A 648 -4.44 33.49 -35.93
C LYS A 648 -4.02 34.79 -36.53
N GLU A 649 -4.16 34.88 -37.84
CA GLU A 649 -3.90 36.10 -38.60
C GLU A 649 -5.22 36.85 -38.84
N GLY A 650 -5.21 38.17 -38.60
CA GLY A 650 -6.29 39.08 -38.96
C GLY A 650 -5.91 39.94 -40.14
N LEU A 651 -6.88 40.26 -41.01
CA LEU A 651 -6.68 41.19 -42.12
C LEU A 651 -6.89 42.64 -41.66
N LEU A 652 -5.84 43.46 -41.66
CA LEU A 652 -5.90 44.89 -41.51
C LEU A 652 -6.08 45.49 -42.90
N HIS A 653 -7.33 45.82 -43.27
CA HIS A 653 -7.67 46.35 -44.59
C HIS A 653 -7.04 47.74 -44.79
N ILE A 654 -6.59 48.05 -46.05
CA ILE A 654 -5.89 49.30 -46.39
C ILE A 654 -6.66 50.56 -45.99
N SER A 655 -7.97 50.52 -46.00
CA SER A 655 -8.83 51.67 -45.64
C SER A 655 -8.88 51.92 -44.11
N LYS A 656 -8.31 51.01 -43.33
CA LYS A 656 -8.31 51.05 -41.86
C LYS A 656 -6.93 51.23 -41.25
N ILE A 657 -5.87 51.30 -42.06
CA ILE A 657 -4.48 51.47 -41.60
C ILE A 657 -4.25 52.91 -41.09
N SER A 658 -4.88 53.89 -41.69
CA SER A 658 -4.72 55.29 -41.33
C SER A 658 -6.01 56.11 -41.54
N SER A 659 -6.14 57.21 -40.81
CA SER A 659 -7.22 58.19 -41.02
C SER A 659 -7.09 58.99 -42.32
N LYS A 660 -5.89 58.93 -42.94
CA LYS A 660 -5.65 59.52 -44.31
C LYS A 660 -5.64 58.39 -45.32
N ARG A 661 -6.06 58.68 -46.53
CA ARG A 661 -6.08 57.73 -47.65
C ARG A 661 -4.67 57.22 -47.92
N VAL A 662 -4.48 55.93 -47.80
CA VAL A 662 -3.24 55.20 -48.08
C VAL A 662 -3.36 54.67 -49.52
N GLU A 663 -2.36 54.96 -50.38
CA GLU A 663 -2.35 54.48 -51.75
C GLU A 663 -1.76 53.12 -51.94
N LYS A 664 -0.74 52.78 -51.09
CA LYS A 664 -0.11 51.47 -51.02
C LYS A 664 0.15 51.11 -49.58
N VAL A 665 -0.08 49.87 -49.22
CA VAL A 665 0.11 49.38 -47.83
C VAL A 665 1.58 49.50 -47.40
N GLU A 666 2.52 49.26 -48.32
CA GLU A 666 3.95 49.33 -48.10
C GLU A 666 4.47 50.77 -47.78
N ASP A 667 3.67 51.81 -48.07
CA ASP A 667 4.02 53.17 -47.71
C ASP A 667 3.88 53.48 -46.23
N VAL A 668 3.14 52.60 -45.49
CA VAL A 668 2.79 52.82 -44.07
C VAL A 668 3.20 51.66 -43.16
N LEU A 669 3.22 50.44 -43.67
CA LEU A 669 3.54 49.24 -42.91
C LEU A 669 4.61 48.42 -43.59
N ALA A 670 5.51 47.82 -42.78
CA ALA A 670 6.50 46.85 -43.23
C ALA A 670 6.25 45.48 -42.56
N ILE A 671 6.66 44.39 -43.20
CA ILE A 671 6.62 43.06 -42.62
C ILE A 671 7.49 43.07 -41.35
N GLY A 672 6.91 42.65 -40.23
CA GLY A 672 7.57 42.66 -38.94
C GLY A 672 7.19 43.82 -38.04
N ASP A 673 6.46 44.82 -38.52
CA ASP A 673 6.00 45.94 -37.69
C ASP A 673 5.01 45.45 -36.63
N GLU A 674 5.11 46.04 -35.43
CA GLU A 674 4.17 45.83 -34.33
C GLU A 674 3.04 46.86 -34.45
N VAL A 675 1.80 46.40 -34.48
CA VAL A 675 0.61 47.22 -34.65
C VAL A 675 -0.45 46.85 -33.61
N THR A 676 -1.12 47.86 -33.06
CA THR A 676 -2.29 47.65 -32.19
C THR A 676 -3.55 47.70 -33.03
N VAL A 677 -4.32 46.65 -33.03
CA VAL A 677 -5.49 46.50 -33.92
C VAL A 677 -6.75 46.15 -33.11
N LYS A 678 -7.91 46.66 -33.60
CA LYS A 678 -9.22 46.34 -33.02
C LYS A 678 -9.98 45.38 -33.92
N VAL A 679 -10.44 44.28 -33.41
CA VAL A 679 -11.26 43.33 -34.13
C VAL A 679 -12.64 43.89 -34.35
N ILE A 680 -13.07 43.98 -35.62
CA ILE A 680 -14.38 44.51 -36.00
C ILE A 680 -15.36 43.38 -36.28
N GLU A 681 -14.89 42.33 -36.93
CA GLU A 681 -15.72 41.20 -37.38
C GLU A 681 -14.93 39.92 -37.35
N ILE A 682 -15.59 38.81 -37.00
CA ILE A 682 -15.04 37.45 -37.02
C ILE A 682 -15.93 36.63 -37.95
N ASP A 683 -15.37 36.12 -39.03
CA ASP A 683 -16.10 35.22 -39.94
C ASP A 683 -15.98 33.76 -39.44
N ASN A 684 -17.08 33.26 -38.94
CA ASN A 684 -17.16 31.87 -38.44
C ASN A 684 -17.58 30.85 -39.52
N GLN A 685 -17.87 31.31 -40.75
CA GLN A 685 -18.47 30.42 -41.77
C GLN A 685 -17.64 30.19 -43.03
N GLY A 686 -16.50 30.81 -43.20
CA GLY A 686 -15.86 30.49 -44.43
C GLY A 686 -14.72 31.32 -44.93
N ARG A 687 -14.16 30.84 -45.89
CA ARG A 687 -12.93 31.13 -46.58
C ARG A 687 -12.99 32.36 -47.50
N THR A 688 -13.95 33.24 -47.31
CA THR A 688 -14.14 34.37 -48.22
C THR A 688 -14.26 35.71 -47.51
N VAL A 689 -13.47 36.69 -47.90
CA VAL A 689 -13.58 38.08 -47.50
C VAL A 689 -14.17 38.88 -48.61
N SER A 690 -15.14 39.75 -48.31
CA SER A 690 -15.61 40.74 -49.26
C SER A 690 -14.83 42.05 -49.14
N VAL A 691 -14.08 42.38 -50.15
CA VAL A 691 -13.41 43.68 -50.30
C VAL A 691 -14.04 44.40 -51.49
N ASP A 692 -14.62 45.58 -51.26
CA ASP A 692 -15.34 46.37 -52.30
C ASP A 692 -16.38 45.57 -53.09
N GLY A 693 -17.13 44.68 -52.44
CA GLY A 693 -18.15 43.83 -53.04
C GLY A 693 -17.64 42.64 -53.85
N LYS A 694 -16.36 42.35 -53.88
CA LYS A 694 -15.78 41.16 -54.49
C LYS A 694 -15.39 40.17 -53.40
N GLN A 695 -15.85 38.93 -53.50
CA GLN A 695 -15.41 37.81 -52.66
C GLN A 695 -14.00 37.32 -53.00
N ILE A 696 -13.14 37.18 -52.05
CA ILE A 696 -11.79 36.59 -52.14
C ILE A 696 -11.75 35.34 -51.34
N GLU A 697 -11.46 34.20 -51.97
CA GLU A 697 -11.24 32.92 -51.28
C GLU A 697 -9.88 32.89 -50.56
N LEU A 698 -9.87 32.50 -49.29
CA LEU A 698 -8.67 32.37 -48.48
C LEU A 698 -8.39 30.89 -48.19
N SER A 699 -7.13 30.54 -47.98
CA SER A 699 -6.73 29.17 -47.74
C SER A 699 -7.08 28.71 -46.33
N LEU A 700 -7.10 27.40 -46.08
CA LEU A 700 -7.46 26.73 -44.78
C LEU A 700 -6.69 27.22 -43.54
N ARG A 701 -5.65 28.04 -43.68
CA ARG A 701 -4.83 28.59 -42.59
C ARG A 701 -5.14 30.08 -42.31
N GLU A 702 -5.96 30.69 -43.08
CA GLU A 702 -6.28 32.12 -43.01
C GLU A 702 -7.65 32.26 -42.33
N TYR A 703 -7.65 32.44 -41.00
CA TYR A 703 -8.85 32.85 -40.27
C TYR A 703 -8.99 34.36 -40.40
N GLU A 704 -10.18 34.77 -40.81
CA GLU A 704 -10.44 36.13 -41.15
C GLU A 704 -10.91 36.94 -39.98
N LEU A 705 -10.08 37.85 -39.59
CA LEU A 705 -10.43 38.97 -38.74
C LEU A 705 -10.37 40.22 -39.62
N LEU A 706 -11.48 40.86 -39.87
CA LEU A 706 -11.47 42.23 -40.35
C LEU A 706 -11.11 43.14 -39.18
N VAL A 707 -9.94 43.76 -39.25
CA VAL A 707 -9.34 44.49 -38.16
C VAL A 707 -9.28 45.97 -38.47
N TYR A 708 -9.57 46.81 -37.51
CA TYR A 708 -9.55 48.27 -37.61
C TYR A 708 -8.27 48.83 -37.00
#